data_38ee567e1bccbc7b3b3e8e1e3acdaf76
#
_entry.id   38ee567e1bccbc7b3b3e8e1e3acdaf76
#
_cell.length_a   1.000
_cell.length_b   1.000
_cell.length_c   1.000
_cell.angle_alpha   90.00
_cell.angle_beta   90.00
_cell.angle_gamma   90.00
#
_symmetry.space_group_name_H-M   'P 1'
#
loop_
_entity.id
_entity.type
_entity.pdbx_description
1 polymer ?
#
loop_
_entity_poly.entity_id
_entity_poly.type
_entity_poly.pdbx_seq_one_letter_code
_entity_poly.pdbx_strand_id
1 'polypeptide(L)'
;MNRSYISYRINEVSKMASRPSILAAIGIIAVTWSYVSVLADIATVTGWRTPFLFVVVLAGVLGVMIGTIGRTRSAFILTIGLLLIGLITYIYTLSQAQQQLLTTQRLLADTAALFTGLSILRFVRAGAWAIAVVPAPVFLSWALLSAGRYVLSATAGGVILGLVILTGDAGLLTALTGVVGFLLTVAAATLTQYDGDINQLDAVIVLLAVIIVLSTSVSAVPGSGSSPLVPEKTPQTVDASLTTADQRIEVLGSIDLSPQVRFTVESSRPSYWRTGAYNRYTGDGWVRTGETQPYQGQLSLPPGSSQSVQQTIKTQQSISILPAAWKPITIEGSAASQATVTTQGGLIPQTSLSANTEYTVTSRLPLWTPAQLRRAGTAYPAEIDETYREVPADTSNRVTQRTNQIIANANADTPYDAAIAVERYLESNKQYSLSVSKPDGNVAESFLFEMDAGYCVYYASTMAVMLRTQGIPTRFVTGYTPGQRIDSNTHVVRGLNSHAWVEVYFPDTGWVRFDPTPAAERQSTESARLSEARQQDTAGIDLNESTPTPTPGSSAITPENGASTDATGTTSAPTERSTTTPQGTNMNNNSAGSMAQTPGISARTGDPLGSSSPSVIDQFLPTVRIRRLLAVIAIGIIGVGAAMRQSHAIQHSRRLVMAQSQWLQSIRQHKRRFAGI
;
A
#
# COMPACT_ATOMS: atom_id res chain seq x y z
N MET A 1 -53.06 -18.17 -35.77
CA MET A 1 -52.15 -17.05 -35.42
C MET A 1 -50.79 -17.34 -36.00
N ASN A 2 -50.34 -16.51 -36.94
CA ASN A 2 -49.44 -16.83 -38.03
C ASN A 2 -47.96 -16.90 -37.62
N ARG A 3 -47.25 -17.97 -37.92
CA ARG A 3 -45.78 -18.16 -37.69
C ARG A 3 -44.94 -17.02 -38.30
N SER A 4 -45.40 -16.38 -39.35
CA SER A 4 -44.76 -15.23 -39.99
C SER A 4 -44.77 -13.96 -39.12
N TYR A 5 -45.75 -13.78 -38.24
CA TYR A 5 -45.83 -12.65 -37.31
C TYR A 5 -44.85 -12.80 -36.13
N ILE A 6 -44.61 -14.03 -35.69
CA ILE A 6 -43.65 -14.35 -34.63
C ILE A 6 -42.21 -14.23 -35.13
N SER A 7 -41.92 -14.70 -36.36
CA SER A 7 -40.58 -14.56 -36.94
C SER A 7 -40.28 -13.09 -37.34
N TYR A 8 -41.26 -12.31 -37.78
CA TYR A 8 -41.10 -10.86 -37.99
C TYR A 8 -40.77 -10.14 -36.67
N ARG A 9 -41.47 -10.48 -35.57
CA ARG A 9 -41.22 -9.94 -34.24
C ARG A 9 -39.85 -10.35 -33.66
N ILE A 10 -39.41 -11.60 -33.89
CA ILE A 10 -38.09 -12.07 -33.48
C ILE A 10 -36.98 -11.36 -34.27
N ASN A 11 -37.17 -11.11 -35.56
CA ASN A 11 -36.19 -10.39 -36.35
C ASN A 11 -36.17 -8.88 -36.05
N GLU A 12 -37.25 -8.23 -35.67
CA GLU A 12 -37.27 -6.85 -35.18
C GLU A 12 -36.64 -6.73 -33.77
N VAL A 13 -36.91 -7.66 -32.88
CA VAL A 13 -36.26 -7.70 -31.55
C VAL A 13 -34.75 -7.97 -31.68
N SER A 14 -34.33 -8.75 -32.66
CA SER A 14 -32.91 -8.98 -32.96
C SER A 14 -32.21 -7.74 -33.60
N LYS A 15 -32.94 -6.93 -34.36
CA LYS A 15 -32.46 -5.63 -34.86
C LYS A 15 -32.51 -4.51 -33.81
N MET A 16 -33.23 -4.70 -32.71
CA MET A 16 -33.46 -3.70 -31.65
C MET A 16 -32.55 -3.79 -30.43
N ALA A 17 -31.52 -4.61 -30.39
CA ALA A 17 -30.36 -4.28 -29.58
C ALA A 17 -29.72 -3.07 -30.30
N SER A 18 -30.21 -1.86 -29.99
CA SER A 18 -29.72 -0.67 -30.66
C SER A 18 -28.22 -0.60 -30.45
N ARG A 19 -27.47 -0.50 -31.55
CA ARG A 19 -26.00 -0.37 -31.52
C ARG A 19 -25.50 0.64 -30.47
N PRO A 20 -26.21 1.79 -30.19
CA PRO A 20 -25.89 2.70 -29.10
C PRO A 20 -25.97 2.10 -27.70
N SER A 21 -26.93 1.19 -27.43
CA SER A 21 -27.02 0.57 -26.08
C SER A 21 -25.88 -0.38 -25.79
N ILE A 22 -25.37 -1.07 -26.80
CA ILE A 22 -24.19 -1.93 -26.68
C ILE A 22 -22.96 -1.06 -26.44
N LEU A 23 -22.82 0.04 -27.18
CA LEU A 23 -21.74 1.00 -27.01
C LEU A 23 -21.71 1.60 -25.59
N ALA A 24 -22.88 2.01 -25.08
CA ALA A 24 -23.01 2.50 -23.71
C ALA A 24 -22.62 1.44 -22.68
N ALA A 25 -23.00 0.17 -22.91
CA ALA A 25 -22.64 -0.92 -22.02
C ALA A 25 -21.12 -1.17 -22.00
N ILE A 26 -20.48 -1.20 -23.18
CA ILE A 26 -19.01 -1.32 -23.28
C ILE A 26 -18.34 -0.15 -22.56
N GLY A 27 -18.83 1.08 -22.75
CA GLY A 27 -18.28 2.25 -22.10
C GLY A 27 -18.37 2.17 -20.56
N ILE A 28 -19.53 1.78 -20.01
CA ILE A 28 -19.69 1.64 -18.55
C ILE A 28 -18.88 0.46 -17.97
N ILE A 29 -18.71 -0.62 -18.74
CA ILE A 29 -17.81 -1.71 -18.35
C ILE A 29 -16.38 -1.17 -18.24
N ALA A 30 -15.90 -0.41 -19.21
CA ALA A 30 -14.57 0.17 -19.21
C ALA A 30 -14.38 1.17 -18.04
N VAL A 31 -15.35 2.06 -17.79
CA VAL A 31 -15.34 2.98 -16.64
C VAL A 31 -15.28 2.20 -15.33
N THR A 32 -16.17 1.23 -15.16
CA THR A 32 -16.26 0.43 -13.92
C THR A 32 -14.96 -0.37 -13.72
N TRP A 33 -14.46 -1.02 -14.75
CA TRP A 33 -13.20 -1.76 -14.72
C TRP A 33 -12.03 -0.87 -14.30
N SER A 34 -11.92 0.33 -14.87
CA SER A 34 -10.84 1.27 -14.60
C SER A 34 -10.71 1.57 -13.11
N TYR A 35 -11.74 2.10 -12.45
CA TYR A 35 -11.63 2.43 -11.04
C TYR A 35 -11.71 1.20 -10.11
N VAL A 36 -12.43 0.14 -10.49
CA VAL A 36 -12.49 -1.09 -9.68
C VAL A 36 -11.14 -1.81 -9.67
N SER A 37 -10.38 -1.84 -10.78
CA SER A 37 -9.05 -2.47 -10.80
C SER A 37 -8.09 -1.78 -9.83
N VAL A 38 -8.03 -0.44 -9.83
CA VAL A 38 -7.20 0.34 -8.91
C VAL A 38 -7.59 0.07 -7.45
N LEU A 39 -8.88 0.10 -7.15
CA LEU A 39 -9.38 -0.13 -5.79
C LEU A 39 -9.25 -1.59 -5.37
N ALA A 40 -9.26 -2.55 -6.31
CA ALA A 40 -8.97 -3.95 -6.04
C ALA A 40 -7.48 -4.17 -5.69
N ASP A 41 -6.57 -3.41 -6.31
CA ASP A 41 -5.15 -3.44 -5.96
C ASP A 41 -4.93 -2.90 -4.54
N ILE A 42 -5.58 -1.78 -4.19
CA ILE A 42 -5.61 -1.25 -2.82
C ILE A 42 -6.21 -2.28 -1.84
N ALA A 43 -7.32 -2.91 -2.21
CA ALA A 43 -7.95 -3.96 -1.40
C ALA A 43 -7.07 -5.22 -1.29
N THR A 44 -6.22 -5.51 -2.27
CA THR A 44 -5.24 -6.60 -2.21
C THR A 44 -4.19 -6.34 -1.14
N VAL A 45 -3.61 -5.15 -1.16
CA VAL A 45 -2.58 -4.74 -0.19
C VAL A 45 -3.12 -4.71 1.24
N THR A 46 -4.40 -4.38 1.41
CA THR A 46 -5.07 -4.30 2.72
C THR A 46 -5.77 -5.61 3.15
N GLY A 47 -5.69 -6.69 2.36
CA GLY A 47 -6.30 -8.00 2.66
C GLY A 47 -7.80 -8.12 2.33
N TRP A 48 -8.43 -7.08 1.75
CA TRP A 48 -9.88 -7.01 1.52
C TRP A 48 -10.32 -7.30 0.07
N ARG A 49 -9.43 -7.84 -0.79
CA ARG A 49 -9.72 -8.02 -2.23
C ARG A 49 -10.95 -8.87 -2.51
N THR A 50 -11.06 -10.06 -1.90
CA THR A 50 -12.15 -11.01 -2.18
C THR A 50 -13.51 -10.45 -1.76
N PRO A 51 -13.72 -9.95 -0.52
CA PRO A 51 -14.96 -9.32 -0.13
C PRO A 51 -15.28 -8.06 -0.96
N PHE A 52 -14.29 -7.24 -1.31
CA PHE A 52 -14.48 -6.07 -2.17
C PHE A 52 -15.05 -6.44 -3.54
N LEU A 53 -14.42 -7.37 -4.26
CA LEU A 53 -14.90 -7.79 -5.59
C LEU A 53 -16.29 -8.43 -5.52
N PHE A 54 -16.57 -9.21 -4.49
CA PHE A 54 -17.89 -9.81 -4.29
C PHE A 54 -18.99 -8.75 -4.16
N VAL A 55 -18.78 -7.74 -3.31
CA VAL A 55 -19.76 -6.69 -3.06
C VAL A 55 -19.95 -5.78 -4.27
N VAL A 56 -18.86 -5.49 -5.01
CA VAL A 56 -18.92 -4.70 -6.26
C VAL A 56 -19.72 -5.42 -7.35
N VAL A 57 -19.47 -6.71 -7.56
CA VAL A 57 -20.22 -7.51 -8.55
C VAL A 57 -21.69 -7.60 -8.15
N LEU A 58 -21.98 -7.87 -6.88
CA LEU A 58 -23.35 -7.90 -6.35
C LEU A 58 -24.07 -6.57 -6.57
N ALA A 59 -23.40 -5.45 -6.30
CA ALA A 59 -23.95 -4.11 -6.52
C ALA A 59 -24.27 -3.86 -7.99
N GLY A 60 -23.38 -4.27 -8.91
CA GLY A 60 -23.62 -4.17 -10.36
C GLY A 60 -24.85 -4.98 -10.81
N VAL A 61 -24.94 -6.24 -10.38
CA VAL A 61 -26.08 -7.12 -10.70
C VAL A 61 -27.40 -6.55 -10.16
N LEU A 62 -27.43 -6.14 -8.89
CA LEU A 62 -28.59 -5.51 -8.28
C LEU A 62 -28.95 -4.20 -8.99
N GLY A 63 -27.97 -3.42 -9.39
CA GLY A 63 -28.18 -2.20 -10.18
C GLY A 63 -28.90 -2.49 -11.50
N VAL A 64 -28.44 -3.49 -12.26
CA VAL A 64 -29.14 -3.91 -13.49
C VAL A 64 -30.56 -4.35 -13.20
N MET A 65 -30.79 -5.19 -12.21
CA MET A 65 -32.14 -5.67 -11.86
C MET A 65 -33.07 -4.53 -11.50
N ILE A 66 -32.65 -3.62 -10.65
CA ILE A 66 -33.46 -2.48 -10.21
C ILE A 66 -33.70 -1.50 -11.37
N GLY A 67 -32.70 -1.26 -12.21
CA GLY A 67 -32.83 -0.37 -13.37
C GLY A 67 -33.83 -0.88 -14.42
N THR A 68 -33.99 -2.20 -14.58
CA THR A 68 -34.98 -2.79 -15.52
C THR A 68 -36.40 -2.72 -14.97
N ILE A 69 -36.58 -2.79 -13.66
CA ILE A 69 -37.91 -2.88 -13.00
C ILE A 69 -38.36 -1.51 -12.51
N GLY A 70 -37.43 -0.68 -12.06
CA GLY A 70 -37.69 0.45 -11.20
C GLY A 70 -37.82 1.80 -11.89
N ARG A 71 -38.26 2.77 -11.11
CA ARG A 71 -38.20 4.18 -11.43
C ARG A 71 -36.83 4.71 -11.09
N THR A 72 -36.27 5.63 -11.89
CA THR A 72 -34.98 6.28 -11.66
C THR A 72 -34.81 6.81 -10.22
N ARG A 73 -35.93 7.36 -9.65
CA ARG A 73 -35.96 7.83 -8.26
C ARG A 73 -35.61 6.74 -7.24
N SER A 74 -36.11 5.51 -7.46
CA SER A 74 -35.83 4.39 -6.56
C SER A 74 -34.36 4.01 -6.58
N ALA A 75 -33.68 4.07 -7.75
CA ALA A 75 -32.25 3.83 -7.85
C ALA A 75 -31.44 4.84 -7.01
N PHE A 76 -31.76 6.13 -7.06
CA PHE A 76 -31.10 7.15 -6.22
C PHE A 76 -31.33 6.94 -4.72
N ILE A 77 -32.58 6.63 -4.30
CA ILE A 77 -32.90 6.37 -2.88
C ILE A 77 -32.11 5.15 -2.37
N LEU A 78 -32.08 4.06 -3.15
CA LEU A 78 -31.33 2.86 -2.79
C LEU A 78 -29.82 3.11 -2.76
N THR A 79 -29.27 3.94 -3.65
CA THR A 79 -27.87 4.35 -3.63
C THR A 79 -27.51 5.08 -2.35
N ILE A 80 -28.35 6.04 -1.93
CA ILE A 80 -28.15 6.75 -0.67
C ILE A 80 -28.22 5.77 0.52
N GLY A 81 -29.18 4.86 0.52
CA GLY A 81 -29.29 3.81 1.53
C GLY A 81 -28.05 2.91 1.59
N LEU A 82 -27.55 2.46 0.44
CA LEU A 82 -26.31 1.67 0.32
C LEU A 82 -25.10 2.43 0.88
N LEU A 83 -24.98 3.71 0.55
CA LEU A 83 -23.88 4.55 1.02
C LEU A 83 -23.93 4.75 2.54
N LEU A 84 -25.10 4.98 3.10
CA LEU A 84 -25.30 5.12 4.55
C LEU A 84 -24.98 3.81 5.28
N ILE A 85 -25.50 2.67 4.79
CA ILE A 85 -25.20 1.35 5.37
C ILE A 85 -23.70 1.07 5.29
N GLY A 86 -23.07 1.34 4.15
CA GLY A 86 -21.64 1.19 3.97
C GLY A 86 -20.85 2.02 4.98
N LEU A 87 -21.18 3.31 5.12
CA LEU A 87 -20.50 4.22 6.06
C LEU A 87 -20.68 3.78 7.52
N ILE A 88 -21.87 3.37 7.92
CA ILE A 88 -22.14 2.84 9.26
C ILE A 88 -21.30 1.59 9.50
N THR A 89 -21.31 0.64 8.55
CA THR A 89 -20.50 -0.58 8.63
C THR A 89 -19.02 -0.26 8.75
N TYR A 90 -18.52 0.70 7.95
CA TYR A 90 -17.13 1.16 8.02
C TYR A 90 -16.76 1.67 9.41
N ILE A 91 -17.60 2.52 10.02
CA ILE A 91 -17.35 3.05 11.38
C ILE A 91 -17.28 1.91 12.41
N TYR A 92 -18.13 0.90 12.30
CA TYR A 92 -18.08 -0.27 13.18
C TYR A 92 -16.81 -1.13 13.00
N THR A 93 -16.14 -1.08 11.85
CA THR A 93 -14.87 -1.79 11.66
C THR A 93 -13.68 -1.10 12.30
N LEU A 94 -13.83 0.16 12.74
CA LEU A 94 -12.75 0.95 13.33
C LEU A 94 -12.60 0.65 14.82
N SER A 95 -11.36 0.51 15.28
CA SER A 95 -11.06 0.46 16.72
C SER A 95 -11.39 1.79 17.41
N GLN A 96 -11.57 1.78 18.73
CA GLN A 96 -11.86 3.00 19.50
C GLN A 96 -10.80 4.08 19.27
N ALA A 97 -9.52 3.71 19.19
CA ALA A 97 -8.43 4.63 18.90
C ALA A 97 -8.54 5.26 17.51
N GLN A 98 -8.97 4.48 16.51
CA GLN A 98 -9.20 4.98 15.15
C GLN A 98 -10.45 5.88 15.09
N GLN A 99 -11.51 5.56 15.84
CA GLN A 99 -12.73 6.38 15.91
C GLN A 99 -12.45 7.76 16.51
N GLN A 100 -11.57 7.87 17.50
CA GLN A 100 -11.14 9.16 18.08
C GLN A 100 -10.45 10.09 17.08
N LEU A 101 -9.90 9.54 15.99
CA LEU A 101 -9.30 10.31 14.91
C LEU A 101 -10.32 10.88 13.92
N LEU A 102 -11.57 10.40 13.94
CA LEU A 102 -12.65 10.84 13.05
C LEU A 102 -13.30 12.13 13.56
N THR A 103 -12.53 13.20 13.67
CA THR A 103 -13.10 14.53 13.96
C THR A 103 -13.64 15.15 12.66
N THR A 104 -14.71 15.97 12.77
CA THR A 104 -15.32 16.66 11.60
C THR A 104 -14.30 17.49 10.83
N GLN A 105 -13.42 18.19 11.54
CA GLN A 105 -12.38 19.01 10.93
C GLN A 105 -11.38 18.18 10.15
N ARG A 106 -11.03 16.99 10.66
CA ARG A 106 -10.11 16.06 10.02
C ARG A 106 -10.73 15.39 8.81
N LEU A 107 -11.99 14.96 8.90
CA LEU A 107 -12.73 14.42 7.76
C LEU A 107 -12.83 15.43 6.60
N LEU A 108 -13.05 16.71 6.90
CA LEU A 108 -13.04 17.77 5.88
C LEU A 108 -11.64 17.97 5.28
N ALA A 109 -10.59 17.97 6.11
CA ALA A 109 -9.21 18.09 5.66
C ALA A 109 -8.78 16.89 4.79
N ASP A 110 -9.08 15.66 5.21
CA ASP A 110 -8.79 14.44 4.46
C ASP A 110 -9.56 14.41 3.14
N THR A 111 -10.84 14.84 3.14
CA THR A 111 -11.64 14.95 1.91
C THR A 111 -11.05 16.00 0.96
N ALA A 112 -10.66 17.17 1.47
CA ALA A 112 -9.99 18.20 0.65
C ALA A 112 -8.64 17.71 0.10
N ALA A 113 -7.90 16.96 0.89
CA ALA A 113 -6.61 16.39 0.50
C ALA A 113 -6.71 15.37 -0.64
N LEU A 114 -7.83 14.66 -0.79
CA LEU A 114 -8.08 13.80 -1.96
C LEU A 114 -8.01 14.56 -3.28
N PHE A 115 -8.47 15.80 -3.30
CA PHE A 115 -8.40 16.66 -4.50
C PHE A 115 -6.99 17.22 -4.75
N THR A 116 -6.06 17.04 -3.83
CA THR A 116 -4.66 17.46 -3.94
C THR A 116 -3.69 16.31 -4.22
N GLY A 117 -4.21 15.13 -4.58
CA GLY A 117 -3.40 13.98 -4.95
C GLY A 117 -2.99 13.09 -3.76
N LEU A 118 -3.73 13.12 -2.65
CA LEU A 118 -3.53 12.17 -1.56
C LEU A 118 -4.06 10.80 -1.95
N SER A 119 -3.23 9.76 -1.83
CA SER A 119 -3.65 8.38 -2.14
C SER A 119 -4.74 7.88 -1.20
N ILE A 120 -5.65 7.07 -1.75
CA ILE A 120 -6.71 6.37 -1.01
C ILE A 120 -6.12 5.43 0.06
N LEU A 121 -4.91 4.90 -0.15
CA LEU A 121 -4.20 4.09 0.84
C LEU A 121 -3.98 4.79 2.20
N ARG A 122 -4.03 6.12 2.24
CA ARG A 122 -3.92 6.89 3.47
C ARG A 122 -5.20 6.95 4.32
N PHE A 123 -6.32 6.47 3.80
CA PHE A 123 -7.53 6.34 4.61
C PHE A 123 -7.38 5.30 5.70
N VAL A 124 -8.05 5.55 6.82
CA VAL A 124 -8.15 4.55 7.89
C VAL A 124 -8.81 3.29 7.33
N ARG A 125 -8.11 2.16 7.37
CA ARG A 125 -8.59 0.89 6.81
C ARG A 125 -9.11 1.04 5.38
N ALA A 126 -8.24 1.50 4.47
CA ALA A 126 -8.58 1.83 3.08
C ALA A 126 -9.38 0.74 2.35
N GLY A 127 -9.09 -0.54 2.60
CA GLY A 127 -9.85 -1.67 2.05
C GLY A 127 -11.31 -1.72 2.56
N ALA A 128 -11.53 -1.51 3.86
CA ALA A 128 -12.87 -1.45 4.43
C ALA A 128 -13.65 -0.21 3.93
N TRP A 129 -12.96 0.93 3.77
CA TRP A 129 -13.52 2.13 3.16
C TRP A 129 -13.95 1.88 1.71
N ALA A 130 -13.13 1.20 0.91
CA ALA A 130 -13.47 0.87 -0.47
C ALA A 130 -14.75 0.00 -0.55
N ILE A 131 -14.89 -1.00 0.33
CA ILE A 131 -16.10 -1.84 0.43
C ILE A 131 -17.33 -1.01 0.82
N ALA A 132 -17.15 -0.02 1.68
CA ALA A 132 -18.23 0.81 2.17
C ALA A 132 -18.77 1.78 1.10
N VAL A 133 -17.88 2.38 0.30
CA VAL A 133 -18.23 3.53 -0.56
C VAL A 133 -18.48 3.10 -2.01
N VAL A 134 -17.65 2.21 -2.58
CA VAL A 134 -17.63 1.89 -4.00
C VAL A 134 -18.88 1.16 -4.54
N PRO A 135 -19.55 0.28 -3.79
CA PRO A 135 -20.74 -0.42 -4.27
C PRO A 135 -21.90 0.52 -4.66
N ALA A 136 -22.03 1.65 -3.97
CA ALA A 136 -23.12 2.60 -4.22
C ALA A 136 -23.05 3.25 -5.63
N PRO A 137 -21.93 3.86 -6.07
CA PRO A 137 -21.81 4.39 -7.42
C PRO A 137 -21.81 3.30 -8.51
N VAL A 138 -21.28 2.10 -8.24
CA VAL A 138 -21.39 0.95 -9.16
C VAL A 138 -22.86 0.61 -9.36
N PHE A 139 -23.61 0.40 -8.28
CA PHE A 139 -25.04 0.14 -8.32
C PHE A 139 -25.79 1.21 -9.12
N LEU A 140 -25.55 2.50 -8.83
CA LEU A 140 -26.23 3.60 -9.50
C LEU A 140 -25.91 3.66 -11.00
N SER A 141 -24.63 3.54 -11.35
CA SER A 141 -24.17 3.57 -12.74
C SER A 141 -24.84 2.47 -13.57
N TRP A 142 -24.87 1.23 -13.06
CA TRP A 142 -25.46 0.09 -13.74
C TRP A 142 -27.01 0.13 -13.75
N ALA A 143 -27.63 0.66 -12.69
CA ALA A 143 -29.08 0.89 -12.67
C ALA A 143 -29.53 1.93 -13.69
N LEU A 144 -28.79 3.02 -13.83
CA LEU A 144 -29.07 4.07 -14.81
C LEU A 144 -28.80 3.61 -16.24
N LEU A 145 -27.75 2.80 -16.45
CA LEU A 145 -27.44 2.17 -17.74
C LEU A 145 -28.63 1.31 -18.21
N SER A 146 -29.09 0.40 -17.36
CA SER A 146 -30.20 -0.51 -17.68
C SER A 146 -31.55 0.22 -17.80
N ALA A 147 -31.70 1.38 -17.18
CA ALA A 147 -32.84 2.29 -17.35
C ALA A 147 -32.74 3.16 -18.63
N GLY A 148 -31.70 3.02 -19.47
CA GLY A 148 -31.50 3.82 -20.68
C GLY A 148 -31.07 5.27 -20.43
N ARG A 149 -30.61 5.59 -19.21
CA ARG A 149 -30.17 6.95 -18.80
C ARG A 149 -28.66 7.07 -18.91
N TYR A 150 -28.10 6.98 -20.13
CA TYR A 150 -26.67 6.83 -20.38
C TYR A 150 -25.82 8.00 -19.85
N VAL A 151 -26.28 9.26 -20.00
CA VAL A 151 -25.55 10.43 -19.46
C VAL A 151 -25.42 10.34 -17.95
N LEU A 152 -26.53 10.07 -17.25
CA LEU A 152 -26.50 9.96 -15.78
C LEU A 152 -25.68 8.75 -15.33
N SER A 153 -25.70 7.64 -16.10
CA SER A 153 -24.87 6.47 -15.84
C SER A 153 -23.39 6.80 -15.95
N ALA A 154 -22.99 7.48 -17.04
CA ALA A 154 -21.62 7.96 -17.23
C ALA A 154 -21.20 8.90 -16.09
N THR A 155 -22.05 9.86 -15.71
CA THR A 155 -21.76 10.79 -14.61
C THR A 155 -21.54 10.06 -13.28
N ALA A 156 -22.37 9.07 -12.94
CA ALA A 156 -22.25 8.30 -11.70
C ALA A 156 -20.92 7.51 -11.64
N GLY A 157 -20.54 6.83 -12.72
CA GLY A 157 -19.25 6.14 -12.81
C GLY A 157 -18.06 7.10 -12.93
N GLY A 158 -18.24 8.20 -13.68
CA GLY A 158 -17.23 9.22 -13.92
C GLY A 158 -16.80 9.99 -12.69
N VAL A 159 -17.68 10.19 -11.69
CA VAL A 159 -17.34 10.85 -10.42
C VAL A 159 -16.29 10.02 -9.66
N ILE A 160 -16.47 8.70 -9.56
CA ILE A 160 -15.50 7.83 -8.89
C ILE A 160 -14.23 7.68 -9.70
N LEU A 161 -14.35 7.56 -11.02
CA LEU A 161 -13.18 7.56 -11.91
C LEU A 161 -12.37 8.84 -11.74
N GLY A 162 -13.03 10.01 -11.72
CA GLY A 162 -12.39 11.29 -11.49
C GLY A 162 -11.70 11.37 -10.14
N LEU A 163 -12.33 10.85 -9.08
CA LEU A 163 -11.72 10.77 -7.75
C LEU A 163 -10.43 9.93 -7.79
N VAL A 164 -10.48 8.71 -8.36
CA VAL A 164 -9.33 7.80 -8.44
C VAL A 164 -8.20 8.37 -9.30
N ILE A 165 -8.53 9.13 -10.37
CA ILE A 165 -7.53 9.84 -11.17
C ILE A 165 -6.90 10.99 -10.37
N LEU A 166 -7.71 11.76 -9.64
CA LEU A 166 -7.24 12.91 -8.84
C LEU A 166 -6.34 12.48 -7.67
N THR A 167 -6.60 11.34 -7.07
CA THR A 167 -5.72 10.78 -6.02
C THR A 167 -4.39 10.27 -6.58
N GLY A 168 -4.28 10.11 -7.91
CA GLY A 168 -3.09 9.60 -8.60
C GLY A 168 -2.84 8.11 -8.38
N ASP A 169 -3.83 7.37 -7.86
CA ASP A 169 -3.73 5.92 -7.68
C ASP A 169 -3.92 5.16 -9.02
N ALA A 170 -4.51 5.80 -10.04
CA ALA A 170 -4.68 5.22 -11.37
C ALA A 170 -3.43 5.37 -12.22
N GLY A 171 -2.88 4.25 -12.72
CA GLY A 171 -1.88 4.28 -13.78
C GLY A 171 -2.43 4.87 -15.09
N LEU A 172 -1.54 5.38 -15.95
CA LEU A 172 -1.91 6.07 -17.21
C LEU A 172 -2.87 5.24 -18.08
N LEU A 173 -2.57 3.97 -18.35
CA LEU A 173 -3.41 3.10 -19.18
C LEU A 173 -4.78 2.86 -18.56
N THR A 174 -4.84 2.69 -17.25
CA THR A 174 -6.09 2.48 -16.51
C THR A 174 -6.96 3.74 -16.56
N ALA A 175 -6.36 4.92 -16.32
CA ALA A 175 -7.05 6.21 -16.44
C ALA A 175 -7.59 6.45 -17.85
N LEU A 176 -6.77 6.22 -18.88
CA LEU A 176 -7.18 6.35 -20.30
C LEU A 176 -8.34 5.41 -20.64
N THR A 177 -8.29 4.15 -20.19
CA THR A 177 -9.37 3.18 -20.41
C THR A 177 -10.69 3.69 -19.83
N GLY A 178 -10.65 4.25 -18.61
CA GLY A 178 -11.82 4.83 -17.96
C GLY A 178 -12.35 6.06 -18.69
N VAL A 179 -11.48 6.98 -19.09
CA VAL A 179 -11.87 8.19 -19.84
C VAL A 179 -12.48 7.84 -21.21
N VAL A 180 -11.87 6.91 -21.94
CA VAL A 180 -12.42 6.40 -23.21
C VAL A 180 -13.80 5.77 -22.99
N GLY A 181 -13.96 4.95 -21.96
CA GLY A 181 -15.26 4.36 -21.59
C GLY A 181 -16.31 5.40 -21.26
N PHE A 182 -15.97 6.45 -20.51
CA PHE A 182 -16.85 7.57 -20.23
C PHE A 182 -17.32 8.27 -21.52
N LEU A 183 -16.38 8.64 -22.38
CA LEU A 183 -16.67 9.30 -23.66
C LEU A 183 -17.53 8.43 -24.58
N LEU A 184 -17.26 7.12 -24.66
CA LEU A 184 -18.09 6.17 -25.43
C LEU A 184 -19.52 6.12 -24.91
N THR A 185 -19.70 6.16 -23.58
CA THR A 185 -21.04 6.17 -22.97
C THR A 185 -21.78 7.48 -23.29
N VAL A 186 -21.09 8.61 -23.24
CA VAL A 186 -21.66 9.92 -23.60
C VAL A 186 -21.99 9.96 -25.09
N ALA A 187 -21.11 9.45 -25.97
CA ALA A 187 -21.36 9.34 -27.41
C ALA A 187 -22.59 8.46 -27.71
N ALA A 188 -22.73 7.33 -27.02
CA ALA A 188 -23.94 6.49 -27.14
C ALA A 188 -25.21 7.22 -26.69
N ALA A 189 -25.11 8.08 -25.66
CA ALA A 189 -26.22 8.90 -25.20
C ALA A 189 -26.65 9.93 -26.26
N THR A 190 -25.71 10.60 -26.91
CA THR A 190 -25.98 11.59 -27.97
C THR A 190 -26.59 10.92 -29.19
N LEU A 191 -26.04 9.77 -29.64
CA LEU A 191 -26.65 9.00 -30.75
C LEU A 191 -28.08 8.59 -30.44
N THR A 192 -28.37 8.19 -29.20
CA THR A 192 -29.74 7.81 -28.81
C THR A 192 -30.68 9.02 -28.73
N GLN A 193 -30.19 10.20 -28.39
CA GLN A 193 -30.96 11.41 -28.24
C GLN A 193 -31.35 12.03 -29.61
N TYR A 194 -30.46 11.91 -30.60
CA TYR A 194 -30.63 12.53 -31.93
C TYR A 194 -30.95 11.53 -33.04
N ASP A 195 -31.31 10.28 -32.69
CA ASP A 195 -31.55 9.18 -33.67
C ASP A 195 -30.43 9.04 -34.72
N GLY A 196 -29.19 9.31 -34.27
CA GLY A 196 -27.98 9.29 -35.14
C GLY A 196 -27.56 7.87 -35.48
N ASP A 197 -26.90 7.72 -36.67
CA ASP A 197 -26.28 6.47 -37.08
C ASP A 197 -24.83 6.38 -36.55
N ILE A 198 -24.35 5.14 -36.36
CA ILE A 198 -22.96 4.85 -35.92
C ILE A 198 -21.92 5.40 -36.91
N ASN A 199 -22.24 5.55 -38.18
CA ASN A 199 -21.35 6.17 -39.13
C ASN A 199 -20.99 7.64 -38.81
N GLN A 200 -21.70 8.29 -37.88
CA GLN A 200 -21.39 9.63 -37.34
C GLN A 200 -20.37 9.60 -36.20
N LEU A 201 -19.98 8.41 -35.76
CA LEU A 201 -18.96 8.24 -34.70
C LEU A 201 -17.54 8.52 -35.17
N ASP A 202 -17.29 8.62 -36.47
CA ASP A 202 -15.96 8.89 -37.02
C ASP A 202 -15.33 10.16 -36.41
N ALA A 203 -16.13 11.22 -36.29
CA ALA A 203 -15.69 12.46 -35.64
C ALA A 203 -15.34 12.28 -34.15
N VAL A 204 -16.11 11.43 -33.45
CA VAL A 204 -15.85 11.13 -31.99
C VAL A 204 -14.62 10.24 -31.87
N ILE A 205 -14.43 9.28 -32.78
CA ILE A 205 -13.24 8.42 -32.81
C ILE A 205 -11.99 9.23 -33.09
N VAL A 206 -12.08 10.15 -34.07
CA VAL A 206 -10.97 11.07 -34.41
C VAL A 206 -10.66 11.98 -33.21
N LEU A 207 -11.67 12.55 -32.58
CA LEU A 207 -11.48 13.40 -31.38
C LEU A 207 -10.82 12.61 -30.22
N LEU A 208 -11.27 11.37 -29.98
CA LEU A 208 -10.67 10.45 -29.02
C LEU A 208 -9.22 10.14 -29.35
N ALA A 209 -8.92 9.81 -30.61
CA ALA A 209 -7.57 9.56 -31.09
C ALA A 209 -6.67 10.80 -30.88
N VAL A 210 -7.18 12.00 -31.19
CA VAL A 210 -6.46 13.27 -30.98
C VAL A 210 -6.20 13.50 -29.49
N ILE A 211 -7.17 13.27 -28.59
CA ILE A 211 -6.99 13.40 -27.14
C ILE A 211 -5.94 12.42 -26.63
N ILE A 212 -5.96 11.17 -27.08
CA ILE A 212 -4.96 10.15 -26.72
C ILE A 212 -3.57 10.57 -27.20
N VAL A 213 -3.45 10.98 -28.46
CA VAL A 213 -2.17 11.42 -29.06
C VAL A 213 -1.66 12.69 -28.37
N LEU A 214 -2.50 13.66 -28.08
CA LEU A 214 -2.11 14.87 -27.35
C LEU A 214 -1.67 14.54 -25.90
N SER A 215 -2.36 13.63 -25.22
CA SER A 215 -2.00 13.21 -23.86
C SER A 215 -0.65 12.48 -23.83
N THR A 216 -0.35 11.67 -24.84
CA THR A 216 0.94 10.96 -24.96
C THR A 216 2.07 11.87 -25.47
N SER A 217 1.77 12.85 -26.32
CA SER A 217 2.79 13.75 -26.87
C SER A 217 3.25 14.84 -25.90
N VAL A 218 2.43 15.24 -24.92
CA VAL A 218 2.86 16.16 -23.84
C VAL A 218 3.93 15.50 -22.97
N SER A 219 3.92 14.19 -22.81
CA SER A 219 4.96 13.44 -22.08
C SER A 219 6.27 13.25 -22.87
N ALA A 220 6.26 13.48 -24.18
CA ALA A 220 7.37 13.18 -25.07
C ALA A 220 8.23 14.39 -25.49
N VAL A 221 7.94 15.63 -25.02
CA VAL A 221 8.71 16.82 -25.37
C VAL A 221 9.90 16.98 -24.41
N PRO A 222 11.15 16.74 -24.85
CA PRO A 222 12.33 16.98 -24.02
C PRO A 222 12.50 18.50 -23.85
N GLY A 223 12.47 18.99 -22.62
CA GLY A 223 12.81 20.36 -22.27
C GLY A 223 11.64 21.30 -21.95
N SER A 224 10.40 20.88 -21.94
CA SER A 224 9.31 21.66 -21.36
C SER A 224 9.40 21.60 -19.83
N GLY A 225 10.03 22.60 -19.22
CA GLY A 225 10.12 22.76 -17.76
C GLY A 225 8.78 23.11 -17.08
N SER A 226 7.67 22.70 -17.66
CA SER A 226 6.37 22.71 -17.02
C SER A 226 6.18 21.35 -16.34
N SER A 227 6.19 21.34 -15.02
CA SER A 227 5.69 20.20 -14.25
C SER A 227 4.38 19.73 -14.89
N PRO A 228 4.22 18.43 -15.19
CA PRO A 228 2.96 17.91 -15.71
C PRO A 228 1.85 18.32 -14.74
N LEU A 229 0.69 18.71 -15.26
CA LEU A 229 -0.50 19.09 -14.48
C LEU A 229 -0.97 17.95 -13.55
N VAL A 230 -0.54 16.73 -13.84
CA VAL A 230 -0.57 15.58 -12.93
C VAL A 230 0.89 15.24 -12.64
N PRO A 231 1.39 15.38 -11.42
CA PRO A 231 2.71 14.88 -11.07
C PRO A 231 2.80 13.42 -11.50
N GLU A 232 3.84 13.06 -12.24
CA GLU A 232 4.17 11.66 -12.45
C GLU A 232 4.46 11.06 -11.06
N LYS A 233 3.40 10.54 -10.44
CA LYS A 233 3.58 9.74 -9.24
C LYS A 233 4.17 8.41 -9.72
N THR A 234 5.46 8.25 -9.47
CA THR A 234 6.02 6.93 -9.23
C THR A 234 5.00 6.14 -8.42
N PRO A 235 4.74 4.86 -8.76
CA PRO A 235 3.87 4.02 -7.95
C PRO A 235 4.22 4.26 -6.50
N GLN A 236 3.21 4.56 -5.66
CA GLN A 236 3.46 4.91 -4.26
C GLN A 236 4.06 3.67 -3.60
N THR A 237 5.36 3.67 -3.53
CA THR A 237 6.12 2.69 -2.80
C THR A 237 5.81 2.88 -1.33
N VAL A 238 5.76 1.80 -0.59
CA VAL A 238 5.39 1.77 0.84
C VAL A 238 6.37 2.54 1.72
N ASP A 239 7.58 2.83 1.25
CA ASP A 239 8.48 3.77 1.93
C ASP A 239 7.80 5.12 2.19
N ALA A 240 6.88 5.55 1.31
CA ALA A 240 6.04 6.72 1.57
C ALA A 240 5.08 6.52 2.76
N SER A 241 4.59 5.31 3.04
CA SER A 241 3.71 5.05 4.18
C SER A 241 4.45 4.84 5.50
N LEU A 242 5.68 4.28 5.47
CA LEU A 242 6.51 4.07 6.66
C LEU A 242 7.22 5.34 7.13
N THR A 243 7.38 6.33 6.25
CA THR A 243 8.20 7.52 6.51
C THR A 243 7.39 8.82 6.37
N THR A 244 6.08 8.75 6.57
CA THR A 244 5.19 9.91 6.53
C THR A 244 5.02 10.59 7.88
N ALA A 245 4.56 11.84 7.84
CA ALA A 245 4.13 12.60 9.01
C ALA A 245 2.81 12.07 9.62
N ASP A 246 2.22 11.02 9.08
CA ASP A 246 0.90 10.55 9.46
C ASP A 246 0.84 10.06 10.91
N GLN A 247 -0.29 10.30 11.56
CA GLN A 247 -0.51 9.87 12.93
C GLN A 247 -0.84 8.38 13.03
N ARG A 248 -0.88 7.67 11.89
CA ARG A 248 -1.20 6.23 11.85
C ARG A 248 -0.39 5.54 10.77
N ILE A 249 -0.08 4.29 11.03
CA ILE A 249 0.50 3.36 10.06
C ILE A 249 -0.36 2.10 10.08
N GLU A 250 -0.80 1.67 8.91
CA GLU A 250 -1.45 0.38 8.73
C GLU A 250 -0.40 -0.66 8.31
N VAL A 251 -0.47 -1.86 8.89
CA VAL A 251 0.36 -2.98 8.43
C VAL A 251 -0.24 -3.49 7.13
N LEU A 252 0.54 -3.46 6.08
CA LEU A 252 0.14 -3.87 4.74
C LEU A 252 0.55 -5.33 4.48
N GLY A 253 0.04 -5.91 3.41
CA GLY A 253 0.50 -7.19 2.88
C GLY A 253 1.84 -7.05 2.16
N SER A 254 1.90 -7.38 0.88
CA SER A 254 3.11 -7.17 0.07
C SER A 254 3.44 -5.69 -0.10
N ILE A 255 4.74 -5.37 -0.04
CA ILE A 255 5.25 -4.01 -0.20
C ILE A 255 6.37 -3.94 -1.24
N ASP A 256 6.47 -2.78 -1.88
CA ASP A 256 7.61 -2.41 -2.71
C ASP A 256 8.32 -1.20 -2.12
N LEU A 257 9.64 -1.30 -1.96
CA LEU A 257 10.49 -0.23 -1.49
C LEU A 257 11.19 0.45 -2.68
N SER A 258 11.16 1.77 -2.72
CA SER A 258 11.76 2.55 -3.80
C SER A 258 13.30 2.47 -3.76
N PRO A 259 13.96 2.16 -4.88
CA PRO A 259 15.42 2.20 -4.96
C PRO A 259 15.98 3.62 -5.04
N GLN A 260 15.15 4.64 -5.21
CA GLN A 260 15.57 6.03 -5.39
C GLN A 260 16.17 6.62 -4.11
N VAL A 261 17.16 7.51 -4.29
CA VAL A 261 17.77 8.27 -3.20
C VAL A 261 16.74 9.25 -2.62
N ARG A 262 16.55 9.21 -1.31
CA ARG A 262 15.68 10.12 -0.57
C ARG A 262 16.45 11.33 -0.06
N PHE A 263 17.59 11.08 0.56
CA PHE A 263 18.49 12.11 1.09
C PHE A 263 19.90 11.56 1.29
N THR A 264 20.85 12.45 1.45
CA THR A 264 22.18 12.13 1.94
C THR A 264 22.35 12.64 3.37
N VAL A 265 23.20 11.97 4.14
CA VAL A 265 23.52 12.38 5.51
C VAL A 265 25.01 12.44 5.68
N GLU A 266 25.51 13.61 6.10
CA GLU A 266 26.88 13.74 6.59
C GLU A 266 26.88 13.60 8.11
N SER A 267 27.52 12.58 8.63
CA SER A 267 27.60 12.29 10.08
C SER A 267 28.83 11.48 10.39
N SER A 268 29.49 11.80 11.51
CA SER A 268 30.64 11.06 12.01
C SER A 268 30.31 9.64 12.50
N ARG A 269 29.03 9.34 12.70
CA ARG A 269 28.54 8.01 13.13
C ARG A 269 27.34 7.56 12.32
N PRO A 270 27.35 6.33 11.80
CA PRO A 270 26.16 5.75 11.20
C PRO A 270 25.07 5.61 12.27
N SER A 271 23.86 6.03 11.94
CA SER A 271 22.73 5.98 12.86
C SER A 271 21.46 5.55 12.12
N TYR A 272 20.47 5.09 12.85
CA TYR A 272 19.12 4.97 12.32
C TYR A 272 18.49 6.36 12.27
N TRP A 273 18.01 6.76 11.09
CA TRP A 273 17.40 8.06 10.85
C TRP A 273 15.91 7.98 11.14
N ARG A 274 15.54 8.28 12.37
CA ARG A 274 14.19 8.18 12.87
C ARG A 274 13.28 9.22 12.23
N THR A 275 12.07 8.83 11.85
CA THR A 275 11.04 9.70 11.28
C THR A 275 9.83 9.84 12.19
N GLY A 276 9.44 8.80 12.90
CA GLY A 276 8.31 8.81 13.80
C GLY A 276 8.34 7.72 14.85
N ALA A 277 7.52 7.86 15.89
CA ALA A 277 7.21 6.79 16.83
C ALA A 277 5.73 6.79 17.15
N TYR A 278 5.23 5.62 17.49
CA TYR A 278 3.82 5.33 17.68
C TYR A 278 3.63 4.60 19.00
N ASN A 279 2.62 4.99 19.73
CA ASN A 279 2.42 4.50 21.09
C ASN A 279 1.23 3.56 21.25
N ARG A 280 0.26 3.55 20.31
CA ARG A 280 -0.94 2.71 20.43
C ARG A 280 -1.04 1.73 19.25
N TYR A 281 -1.09 0.45 19.57
CA TYR A 281 -1.34 -0.63 18.61
C TYR A 281 -2.86 -0.85 18.45
N THR A 282 -3.33 -1.07 17.22
CA THR A 282 -4.76 -1.22 16.89
C THR A 282 -5.16 -2.63 16.48
N GLY A 283 -4.22 -3.59 16.52
CA GLY A 283 -4.40 -4.95 16.00
C GLY A 283 -3.96 -5.09 14.54
N ASP A 284 -4.16 -4.06 13.72
CA ASP A 284 -3.83 -4.03 12.28
C ASP A 284 -2.86 -2.90 11.89
N GLY A 285 -2.41 -2.10 12.87
CA GLY A 285 -1.51 -0.99 12.66
C GLY A 285 -1.17 -0.24 13.94
N TRP A 286 -0.64 0.97 13.77
CA TRP A 286 -0.16 1.81 14.85
C TRP A 286 -0.71 3.23 14.75
N VAL A 287 -1.02 3.83 15.90
CA VAL A 287 -1.48 5.21 16.01
C VAL A 287 -0.55 5.97 16.94
N ARG A 288 -0.21 7.19 16.54
CA ARG A 288 0.48 8.17 17.38
C ARG A 288 -0.56 9.08 18.02
N THR A 289 -0.67 9.06 19.33
CA THR A 289 -1.52 9.98 20.10
C THR A 289 -0.71 11.18 20.61
N GLY A 290 -1.39 12.20 21.07
CA GLY A 290 -0.78 13.43 21.57
C GLY A 290 -0.69 14.53 20.50
N GLU A 291 -0.31 15.71 20.94
CA GLU A 291 -0.26 16.92 20.14
C GLU A 291 1.08 17.10 19.44
N THR A 292 1.07 17.90 18.38
CA THR A 292 2.28 18.36 17.72
C THR A 292 2.47 19.83 18.05
N GLN A 293 3.64 20.21 18.54
CA GLN A 293 3.95 21.58 18.99
C GLN A 293 5.02 22.21 18.08
N PRO A 294 5.00 23.53 17.86
CA PRO A 294 6.08 24.20 17.16
C PRO A 294 7.44 23.98 17.85
N TYR A 295 8.49 23.81 17.07
CA TYR A 295 9.87 23.76 17.58
C TYR A 295 10.28 25.12 18.13
N GLN A 296 10.79 25.15 19.38
CA GLN A 296 11.12 26.39 20.11
C GLN A 296 12.63 26.58 20.33
N GLY A 297 13.46 26.00 19.47
CA GLY A 297 14.92 26.18 19.52
C GLY A 297 15.68 25.04 20.17
N GLN A 298 15.20 24.46 21.25
CA GLN A 298 15.88 23.35 21.93
C GLN A 298 14.90 22.33 22.50
N LEU A 299 15.22 21.07 22.36
CA LEU A 299 14.44 19.95 22.90
C LEU A 299 15.10 19.41 24.17
N SER A 300 14.31 18.71 24.98
CA SER A 300 14.78 18.10 26.23
C SER A 300 15.85 17.02 25.99
N LEU A 301 16.84 16.98 26.85
CA LEU A 301 17.88 15.96 26.85
C LEU A 301 17.30 14.57 27.17
N PRO A 302 17.90 13.47 26.65
CA PRO A 302 17.57 12.14 27.15
C PRO A 302 18.01 12.01 28.62
N PRO A 303 17.37 11.17 29.42
CA PRO A 303 17.90 10.82 30.73
C PRO A 303 19.23 10.07 30.60
N GLY A 304 20.07 10.17 31.62
CA GLY A 304 21.34 9.47 31.67
C GLY A 304 22.46 10.04 30.78
N SER A 305 23.51 9.25 30.65
CA SER A 305 24.68 9.62 29.83
C SER A 305 24.36 9.57 28.36
N SER A 306 24.89 10.52 27.59
CA SER A 306 24.65 10.59 26.15
C SER A 306 25.82 11.23 25.40
N GLN A 307 26.01 10.85 24.15
CA GLN A 307 27.01 11.43 23.24
C GLN A 307 26.35 12.34 22.21
N SER A 308 26.95 13.50 21.97
CA SER A 308 26.50 14.42 20.90
C SER A 308 26.92 13.89 19.53
N VAL A 309 25.99 13.93 18.60
CA VAL A 309 26.22 13.64 17.16
C VAL A 309 25.53 14.72 16.36
N GLN A 310 26.31 15.33 15.46
CA GLN A 310 25.79 16.26 14.46
C GLN A 310 25.59 15.51 13.15
N GLN A 311 24.47 15.77 12.50
CA GLN A 311 24.12 15.22 11.19
C GLN A 311 23.59 16.33 10.30
N THR A 312 24.15 16.46 9.10
CA THR A 312 23.67 17.37 8.04
C THR A 312 22.96 16.53 7.00
N ILE A 313 21.69 16.82 6.79
CA ILE A 313 20.80 16.09 5.87
C ILE A 313 20.52 16.96 4.66
N LYS A 314 20.77 16.43 3.45
CA LYS A 314 20.41 17.08 2.18
C LYS A 314 19.39 16.22 1.44
N THR A 315 18.20 16.76 1.22
CA THR A 315 17.10 16.08 0.54
C THR A 315 17.39 15.92 -0.95
N GLN A 316 17.10 14.75 -1.51
CA GLN A 316 17.18 14.51 -2.97
C GLN A 316 15.78 14.53 -3.61
N GLN A 317 14.74 14.38 -2.80
CA GLN A 317 13.34 14.45 -3.18
C GLN A 317 12.57 15.29 -2.16
N SER A 318 11.33 15.65 -2.48
CA SER A 318 10.45 16.29 -1.50
C SER A 318 10.13 15.36 -0.35
N ILE A 319 10.31 15.83 0.89
CA ILE A 319 10.01 15.04 2.11
C ILE A 319 9.09 15.79 3.05
N SER A 320 8.17 15.07 3.70
CA SER A 320 7.19 15.61 4.66
C SER A 320 7.58 15.35 6.13
N ILE A 321 8.79 14.90 6.37
CA ILE A 321 9.36 14.56 7.69
C ILE A 321 10.79 15.09 7.77
N LEU A 322 11.34 15.21 8.96
CA LEU A 322 12.73 15.54 9.20
C LEU A 322 13.45 14.36 9.86
N PRO A 323 14.05 13.45 9.07
CA PRO A 323 14.84 12.36 9.62
C PRO A 323 15.95 12.86 10.54
N ALA A 324 16.14 12.19 11.68
CA ALA A 324 17.22 12.49 12.61
C ALA A 324 17.59 11.29 13.47
N ALA A 325 18.82 11.20 13.95
CA ALA A 325 19.20 10.23 14.95
C ALA A 325 18.47 10.51 16.28
N TRP A 326 18.21 9.49 17.06
CA TRP A 326 17.57 9.64 18.38
C TRP A 326 18.61 9.99 19.44
N LYS A 327 18.39 10.99 20.28
CA LYS A 327 17.29 11.94 20.43
C LYS A 327 17.72 13.30 19.87
N PRO A 328 16.95 13.92 18.95
CA PRO A 328 17.25 15.25 18.44
C PRO A 328 17.14 16.29 19.56
N ILE A 329 18.06 17.29 19.56
CA ILE A 329 18.11 18.37 20.53
C ILE A 329 17.96 19.73 19.85
N THR A 330 18.70 19.99 18.77
CA THR A 330 18.60 21.24 18.01
C THR A 330 18.44 20.95 16.51
N ILE A 331 17.75 21.84 15.86
CA ILE A 331 17.60 21.86 14.40
C ILE A 331 18.10 23.23 13.92
N GLU A 332 18.92 23.25 12.89
CA GLU A 332 19.49 24.42 12.26
C GLU A 332 19.17 24.45 10.76
N GLY A 333 19.27 25.62 10.14
CA GLY A 333 18.91 25.82 8.72
C GLY A 333 17.44 26.22 8.52
N SER A 334 17.00 26.28 7.27
CA SER A 334 15.65 26.73 6.91
C SER A 334 14.53 25.84 7.46
N ALA A 335 14.84 24.56 7.74
CA ALA A 335 13.88 23.64 8.33
C ALA A 335 13.52 23.98 9.78
N ALA A 336 14.40 24.64 10.53
CA ALA A 336 14.18 24.93 11.96
C ALA A 336 12.94 25.80 12.19
N SER A 337 12.75 26.84 11.38
CA SER A 337 11.60 27.78 11.50
C SER A 337 10.25 27.16 11.14
N GLN A 338 10.27 26.04 10.43
CA GLN A 338 9.07 25.31 9.98
C GLN A 338 8.89 23.99 10.73
N ALA A 339 9.79 23.65 11.66
CA ALA A 339 9.74 22.39 12.38
C ALA A 339 8.63 22.38 13.43
N THR A 340 7.96 21.27 13.53
CA THR A 340 7.08 20.92 14.65
C THR A 340 7.57 19.61 15.29
N VAL A 341 7.25 19.41 16.53
CA VAL A 341 7.70 18.26 17.34
C VAL A 341 6.49 17.52 17.87
N THR A 342 6.45 16.22 17.63
CA THR A 342 5.42 15.37 18.18
C THR A 342 5.71 15.01 19.64
N THR A 343 4.70 14.65 20.41
CA THR A 343 4.85 14.18 21.82
C THR A 343 5.89 13.04 21.91
N GLN A 344 6.03 12.20 20.88
CA GLN A 344 7.01 11.12 20.83
C GLN A 344 8.39 11.57 20.32
N GLY A 345 8.59 12.87 20.10
CA GLY A 345 9.86 13.45 19.66
C GLY A 345 10.20 13.24 18.17
N GLY A 346 9.21 13.01 17.33
CA GLY A 346 9.35 13.04 15.87
C GLY A 346 9.35 14.49 15.37
N LEU A 347 10.13 14.76 14.32
CA LEU A 347 10.26 16.08 13.71
C LEU A 347 9.49 16.16 12.41
N ILE A 348 8.60 17.13 12.27
CA ILE A 348 7.72 17.28 11.10
C ILE A 348 7.80 18.73 10.63
N PRO A 349 8.09 19.02 9.35
CA PRO A 349 7.99 20.37 8.82
C PRO A 349 6.52 20.75 8.59
N GLN A 350 6.15 21.99 8.77
CA GLN A 350 4.78 22.49 8.53
C GLN A 350 4.38 22.35 7.06
N THR A 351 5.34 22.48 6.16
CA THR A 351 5.20 22.23 4.72
C THR A 351 6.31 21.29 4.28
N SER A 352 6.02 20.42 3.30
CA SER A 352 7.04 19.51 2.77
C SER A 352 8.27 20.26 2.30
N LEU A 353 9.46 19.79 2.67
CA LEU A 353 10.71 20.33 2.18
C LEU A 353 10.91 19.93 0.73
N SER A 354 11.35 20.88 -0.09
CA SER A 354 11.71 20.61 -1.50
C SER A 354 12.99 19.78 -1.60
N ALA A 355 13.21 19.17 -2.76
CA ALA A 355 14.50 18.58 -3.10
C ALA A 355 15.63 19.62 -2.97
N ASN A 356 16.84 19.16 -2.65
CA ASN A 356 18.03 19.97 -2.41
C ASN A 356 17.95 20.92 -1.19
N THR A 357 16.98 20.71 -0.29
CA THR A 357 16.95 21.42 1.00
C THR A 357 17.96 20.77 1.95
N GLU A 358 18.74 21.61 2.62
CA GLU A 358 19.73 21.19 3.62
C GLU A 358 19.36 21.69 5.01
N TYR A 359 19.52 20.85 6.00
CA TYR A 359 19.37 21.19 7.42
C TYR A 359 20.28 20.34 8.29
N THR A 360 20.64 20.90 9.43
CA THR A 360 21.51 20.22 10.40
C THR A 360 20.74 19.92 11.68
N VAL A 361 20.91 18.72 12.22
CA VAL A 361 20.36 18.32 13.52
C VAL A 361 21.50 17.91 14.44
N THR A 362 21.49 18.44 15.66
CA THR A 362 22.34 17.89 16.74
C THR A 362 21.49 16.98 17.59
N SER A 363 21.93 15.72 17.71
CA SER A 363 21.26 14.68 18.52
C SER A 363 22.12 14.23 19.69
N ARG A 364 21.48 13.69 20.71
CA ARG A 364 22.13 13.03 21.86
C ARG A 364 21.81 11.54 21.81
N LEU A 365 22.81 10.74 21.48
CA LEU A 365 22.70 9.27 21.49
C LEU A 365 22.87 8.78 22.93
N PRO A 366 21.87 8.09 23.51
CA PRO A 366 22.02 7.49 24.84
C PRO A 366 23.20 6.52 24.87
N LEU A 367 24.04 6.63 25.90
CA LEU A 367 25.13 5.71 26.18
C LEU A 367 24.72 4.76 27.29
N TRP A 368 24.84 3.49 27.04
CA TRP A 368 24.48 2.46 28.00
C TRP A 368 25.35 1.21 27.86
N THR A 369 25.39 0.40 28.90
CA THR A 369 25.97 -0.94 28.87
C THR A 369 24.91 -1.97 29.22
N PRO A 370 25.05 -3.22 28.78
CA PRO A 370 24.13 -4.30 29.15
C PRO A 370 23.93 -4.42 30.67
N ALA A 371 25.01 -4.23 31.44
CA ALA A 371 24.96 -4.27 32.88
C ALA A 371 24.13 -3.12 33.54
N GLN A 372 24.15 -1.94 32.89
CA GLN A 372 23.30 -0.82 33.33
C GLN A 372 21.82 -1.11 33.04
N LEU A 373 21.48 -1.59 31.85
CA LEU A 373 20.11 -1.90 31.47
C LEU A 373 19.52 -3.04 32.31
N ARG A 374 20.30 -4.06 32.67
CA ARG A 374 19.86 -5.12 33.60
C ARG A 374 19.57 -4.59 35.02
N ARG A 375 20.29 -3.54 35.45
CA ARG A 375 20.05 -2.92 36.76
C ARG A 375 18.99 -1.82 36.76
N ALA A 376 18.49 -1.40 35.59
CA ALA A 376 17.55 -0.31 35.53
C ALA A 376 16.20 -0.57 36.23
N GLY A 377 15.84 -1.84 36.42
CA GLY A 377 14.60 -2.22 37.11
C GLY A 377 13.34 -1.89 36.30
N THR A 378 12.21 -1.78 37.01
CA THR A 378 10.87 -1.59 36.46
C THR A 378 10.13 -0.38 37.05
N ALA A 379 10.83 0.55 37.66
CA ALA A 379 10.26 1.78 38.24
C ALA A 379 10.02 2.82 37.11
N TYR A 380 9.05 2.56 36.28
CA TYR A 380 8.75 3.43 35.12
C TYR A 380 8.03 4.70 35.58
N PRO A 381 8.29 5.89 34.96
CA PRO A 381 7.46 7.07 35.14
C PRO A 381 6.00 6.77 34.73
N ALA A 382 5.03 7.32 35.49
CA ALA A 382 3.60 7.05 35.24
C ALA A 382 3.15 7.30 33.81
N GLU A 383 3.60 8.41 33.18
CA GLU A 383 3.29 8.72 31.79
C GLU A 383 3.79 7.65 30.81
N ILE A 384 4.98 7.10 31.07
CA ILE A 384 5.56 6.03 30.23
C ILE A 384 4.82 4.71 30.47
N ASP A 385 4.53 4.39 31.72
CA ASP A 385 3.83 3.17 32.10
C ASP A 385 2.43 3.08 31.50
N GLU A 386 1.64 4.13 31.63
CA GLU A 386 0.27 4.21 31.13
C GLU A 386 0.21 4.22 29.58
N THR A 387 1.16 4.92 28.94
CA THR A 387 1.08 5.16 27.49
C THR A 387 1.64 3.99 26.66
N TYR A 388 2.67 3.28 27.15
CA TYR A 388 3.47 2.39 26.31
C TYR A 388 3.40 0.90 26.69
N ARG A 389 2.46 0.53 27.57
CA ARG A 389 2.18 -0.87 27.96
C ARG A 389 0.83 -1.38 27.44
N GLU A 390 -0.01 -0.49 26.90
CA GLU A 390 -1.33 -0.86 26.40
C GLU A 390 -1.22 -1.84 25.23
N VAL A 391 -1.98 -2.94 25.29
CA VAL A 391 -2.25 -3.87 24.20
C VAL A 391 -3.74 -3.87 23.89
N PRO A 392 -4.17 -4.14 22.62
CA PRO A 392 -5.58 -4.27 22.30
C PRO A 392 -6.27 -5.35 23.14
N ALA A 393 -7.52 -5.12 23.52
CA ALA A 393 -8.29 -6.04 24.35
C ALA A 393 -8.56 -7.42 23.69
N ASP A 394 -8.46 -7.47 22.37
CA ASP A 394 -8.59 -8.69 21.56
C ASP A 394 -7.26 -9.45 21.40
N THR A 395 -6.17 -8.96 22.01
CA THR A 395 -4.90 -9.68 22.00
C THR A 395 -5.03 -10.96 22.83
N SER A 396 -4.81 -12.09 22.19
CA SER A 396 -5.01 -13.40 22.80
C SER A 396 -3.97 -13.68 23.90
N ASN A 397 -4.40 -14.38 24.95
CA ASN A 397 -3.52 -14.88 26.00
C ASN A 397 -2.40 -15.81 25.49
N ARG A 398 -2.54 -16.36 24.28
CA ARG A 398 -1.48 -17.17 23.61
C ARG A 398 -0.20 -16.36 23.41
N VAL A 399 -0.30 -15.05 23.12
CA VAL A 399 0.86 -14.16 22.96
C VAL A 399 1.61 -14.05 24.27
N THR A 400 0.91 -13.77 25.37
CA THR A 400 1.51 -13.71 26.71
C THR A 400 2.17 -15.03 27.10
N GLN A 401 1.49 -16.17 26.87
CA GLN A 401 2.03 -17.50 27.19
C GLN A 401 3.28 -17.81 26.39
N ARG A 402 3.28 -17.52 25.05
CA ARG A 402 4.44 -17.73 24.20
C ARG A 402 5.60 -16.84 24.64
N THR A 403 5.36 -15.59 24.96
CA THR A 403 6.40 -14.67 25.46
C THR A 403 7.00 -15.17 26.77
N ASN A 404 6.17 -15.61 27.72
CA ASN A 404 6.65 -16.22 28.97
C ASN A 404 7.53 -17.46 28.72
N GLN A 405 7.16 -18.31 27.78
CA GLN A 405 7.98 -19.49 27.42
C GLN A 405 9.35 -19.08 26.86
N ILE A 406 9.37 -18.07 25.97
CA ILE A 406 10.63 -17.58 25.37
C ILE A 406 11.54 -16.99 26.44
N ILE A 407 11.01 -16.17 27.34
CA ILE A 407 11.72 -15.55 28.45
C ILE A 407 12.28 -16.62 29.40
N ALA A 408 11.44 -17.58 29.79
CA ALA A 408 11.85 -18.67 30.66
C ALA A 408 12.94 -19.56 30.05
N ASN A 409 12.79 -19.91 28.76
CA ASN A 409 13.79 -20.73 28.03
C ASN A 409 15.13 -20.01 27.88
N ALA A 410 15.13 -18.70 27.84
CA ALA A 410 16.32 -17.86 27.76
C ALA A 410 16.93 -17.54 29.16
N ASN A 411 16.29 -17.94 30.26
CA ASN A 411 16.61 -17.53 31.61
C ASN A 411 16.76 -16.00 31.75
N ALA A 412 15.79 -15.28 31.17
CA ALA A 412 15.81 -13.83 31.07
C ALA A 412 15.09 -13.22 32.29
N ASP A 413 15.86 -12.77 33.28
CA ASP A 413 15.33 -12.27 34.58
C ASP A 413 15.09 -10.75 34.60
N THR A 414 15.52 -10.02 33.58
CA THR A 414 15.38 -8.57 33.51
C THR A 414 14.66 -8.11 32.25
N PRO A 415 14.05 -6.89 32.23
CA PRO A 415 13.45 -6.34 31.01
C PRO A 415 14.40 -6.29 29.82
N TYR A 416 15.69 -6.05 30.05
CA TYR A 416 16.70 -6.08 29.00
C TYR A 416 16.90 -7.49 28.43
N ASP A 417 17.06 -8.49 29.29
CA ASP A 417 17.27 -9.87 28.86
C ASP A 417 16.00 -10.41 28.19
N ALA A 418 14.81 -10.02 28.63
CA ALA A 418 13.54 -10.33 27.99
C ALA A 418 13.45 -9.74 26.57
N ALA A 419 13.87 -8.48 26.40
CA ALA A 419 13.91 -7.84 25.08
C ALA A 419 14.86 -8.57 24.11
N ILE A 420 16.07 -8.92 24.57
CA ILE A 420 17.05 -9.70 23.77
C ILE A 420 16.50 -11.10 23.45
N ALA A 421 15.82 -11.76 24.39
CA ALA A 421 15.25 -13.09 24.16
C ALA A 421 14.17 -13.07 23.07
N VAL A 422 13.28 -12.07 23.12
CA VAL A 422 12.22 -11.89 22.11
C VAL A 422 12.80 -11.50 20.76
N GLU A 423 13.76 -10.57 20.71
CA GLU A 423 14.47 -10.16 19.50
C GLU A 423 15.08 -11.38 18.79
N ARG A 424 15.92 -12.14 19.48
CA ARG A 424 16.57 -13.35 18.94
C ARG A 424 15.56 -14.42 18.52
N TYR A 425 14.48 -14.58 19.26
CA TYR A 425 13.45 -15.53 18.92
C TYR A 425 12.83 -15.18 17.56
N LEU A 426 12.47 -13.92 17.33
CA LEU A 426 11.87 -13.47 16.08
C LEU A 426 12.86 -13.59 14.92
N GLU A 427 14.10 -13.15 15.09
CA GLU A 427 15.16 -13.27 14.09
C GLU A 427 15.43 -14.71 13.66
N SER A 428 15.36 -15.67 14.61
CA SER A 428 15.72 -17.06 14.34
C SER A 428 14.55 -17.91 13.84
N ASN A 429 13.30 -17.50 14.06
CA ASN A 429 12.12 -18.34 13.78
C ASN A 429 11.22 -17.78 12.66
N LYS A 430 11.56 -16.63 12.10
CA LYS A 430 10.79 -16.03 11.02
C LYS A 430 11.70 -15.63 9.87
N GLN A 431 11.19 -15.72 8.64
CA GLN A 431 11.92 -15.33 7.42
C GLN A 431 11.59 -13.90 7.02
N TYR A 432 12.55 -13.21 6.42
CA TYR A 432 12.30 -11.87 5.87
C TYR A 432 11.70 -11.94 4.47
N SER A 433 10.56 -11.33 4.25
CA SER A 433 9.93 -11.23 2.92
C SER A 433 9.11 -9.95 2.78
N LEU A 434 9.30 -9.24 1.65
CA LEU A 434 8.47 -8.10 1.26
C LEU A 434 7.14 -8.54 0.62
N SER A 435 7.03 -9.81 0.22
CA SER A 435 5.85 -10.37 -0.46
C SER A 435 5.12 -11.32 0.47
N VAL A 436 4.17 -10.79 1.24
CA VAL A 436 3.34 -11.56 2.16
C VAL A 436 1.87 -11.19 2.00
N SER A 437 0.97 -12.06 2.38
CA SER A 437 -0.46 -11.75 2.48
C SER A 437 -0.76 -11.17 3.84
N LYS A 438 -1.47 -10.03 3.89
CA LYS A 438 -1.93 -9.50 5.17
C LYS A 438 -2.89 -10.49 5.81
N PRO A 439 -2.66 -10.89 7.08
CA PRO A 439 -3.56 -11.77 7.79
C PRO A 439 -4.85 -11.03 8.19
N ASP A 440 -5.91 -11.79 8.41
CA ASP A 440 -7.13 -11.27 9.05
C ASP A 440 -6.94 -11.16 10.57
N GLY A 441 -7.45 -10.09 11.18
CA GLY A 441 -7.41 -9.89 12.64
C GLY A 441 -6.13 -9.26 13.17
N ASN A 442 -5.64 -9.74 14.34
CA ASN A 442 -4.48 -9.17 15.00
C ASN A 442 -3.17 -9.61 14.33
N VAL A 443 -2.54 -8.65 13.65
CA VAL A 443 -1.34 -8.92 12.83
C VAL A 443 -0.17 -9.45 13.65
N ALA A 444 0.06 -8.94 14.88
CA ALA A 444 1.16 -9.41 15.72
C ALA A 444 0.95 -10.86 16.16
N GLU A 445 -0.28 -11.25 16.47
CA GLU A 445 -0.63 -12.63 16.81
C GLU A 445 -0.48 -13.56 15.61
N SER A 446 -1.04 -13.18 14.45
CA SER A 446 -0.93 -13.97 13.23
C SER A 446 0.53 -14.14 12.79
N PHE A 447 1.35 -13.08 12.89
CA PHE A 447 2.78 -13.20 12.58
C PHE A 447 3.49 -14.15 13.54
N LEU A 448 3.16 -14.11 14.81
CA LEU A 448 3.79 -14.98 15.81
C LEU A 448 3.46 -16.47 15.58
N PHE A 449 2.21 -16.81 15.21
CA PHE A 449 1.70 -18.19 15.23
C PHE A 449 1.39 -18.79 13.86
N GLU A 450 1.07 -17.99 12.85
CA GLU A 450 0.44 -18.45 11.61
C GLU A 450 1.25 -18.11 10.35
N MET A 451 2.11 -17.06 10.41
CA MET A 451 2.94 -16.63 9.29
C MET A 451 4.37 -17.12 9.47
N ASP A 452 4.98 -17.59 8.37
CA ASP A 452 6.39 -17.99 8.36
C ASP A 452 7.34 -16.84 8.02
N ALA A 453 6.82 -15.82 7.31
CA ALA A 453 7.61 -14.70 6.80
C ALA A 453 6.89 -13.36 6.95
N GLY A 454 7.67 -12.29 7.04
CA GLY A 454 7.21 -10.91 7.07
C GLY A 454 8.36 -9.91 6.84
N TYR A 455 8.04 -8.62 6.87
CA TYR A 455 9.03 -7.54 6.81
C TYR A 455 9.05 -6.75 8.12
N CYS A 456 9.95 -5.80 8.25
CA CYS A 456 10.27 -5.09 9.49
C CYS A 456 9.04 -4.65 10.33
N VAL A 457 7.94 -4.24 9.70
CA VAL A 457 6.72 -3.83 10.43
C VAL A 457 6.08 -4.98 11.20
N TYR A 458 6.06 -6.19 10.61
CA TYR A 458 5.57 -7.39 11.28
C TYR A 458 6.42 -7.76 12.50
N TYR A 459 7.73 -7.77 12.32
CA TYR A 459 8.71 -8.04 13.39
C TYR A 459 8.60 -7.04 14.53
N ALA A 460 8.67 -5.75 14.21
CA ALA A 460 8.62 -4.67 15.21
C ALA A 460 7.27 -4.63 15.94
N SER A 461 6.15 -4.83 15.23
CA SER A 461 4.82 -4.87 15.85
C SER A 461 4.69 -6.04 16.81
N THR A 462 5.15 -7.22 16.41
CA THR A 462 5.08 -8.43 17.22
C THR A 462 5.97 -8.31 18.46
N MET A 463 7.21 -7.86 18.32
CA MET A 463 8.09 -7.63 19.47
C MET A 463 7.51 -6.62 20.46
N ALA A 464 6.96 -5.50 19.95
CA ALA A 464 6.35 -4.49 20.80
C ALA A 464 5.16 -5.04 21.61
N VAL A 465 4.27 -5.81 20.97
CA VAL A 465 3.12 -6.44 21.63
C VAL A 465 3.59 -7.48 22.66
N MET A 466 4.53 -8.34 22.28
CA MET A 466 5.09 -9.35 23.19
C MET A 466 5.67 -8.73 24.46
N LEU A 467 6.51 -7.70 24.33
CA LEU A 467 7.11 -7.02 25.48
C LEU A 467 6.06 -6.29 26.34
N ARG A 468 5.07 -5.67 25.72
CA ARG A 468 3.95 -5.04 26.45
C ARG A 468 3.13 -6.03 27.25
N THR A 469 2.93 -7.27 26.79
CA THR A 469 2.26 -8.31 27.58
C THR A 469 3.02 -8.69 28.85
N GLN A 470 4.31 -8.35 28.92
CA GLN A 470 5.17 -8.53 30.09
C GLN A 470 5.28 -7.27 30.96
N GLY A 471 4.49 -6.25 30.65
CA GLY A 471 4.55 -4.98 31.36
C GLY A 471 5.80 -4.15 31.07
N ILE A 472 6.47 -4.36 29.93
CA ILE A 472 7.67 -3.62 29.52
C ILE A 472 7.25 -2.52 28.55
N PRO A 473 7.42 -1.22 28.91
CA PRO A 473 7.06 -0.11 28.03
C PRO A 473 7.86 -0.13 26.74
N THR A 474 7.14 -0.25 25.62
CA THR A 474 7.74 -0.41 24.31
C THR A 474 6.97 0.43 23.30
N ARG A 475 7.68 1.10 22.37
CA ARG A 475 7.07 1.86 21.28
C ARG A 475 7.55 1.38 19.91
N PHE A 476 6.66 1.45 18.95
CA PHE A 476 6.95 1.18 17.55
C PHE A 476 7.55 2.43 16.90
N VAL A 477 8.62 2.26 16.13
CA VAL A 477 9.37 3.37 15.53
C VAL A 477 9.58 3.12 14.06
N THR A 478 9.52 4.18 13.27
CA THR A 478 9.81 4.18 11.83
C THR A 478 10.93 5.14 11.49
N GLY A 479 11.57 4.87 10.37
CA GLY A 479 12.66 5.68 9.85
C GLY A 479 13.42 4.95 8.76
N TYR A 480 14.72 5.17 8.75
CA TYR A 480 15.63 4.54 7.81
C TYR A 480 16.82 3.92 8.55
N THR A 481 17.35 2.83 8.02
CA THR A 481 18.67 2.33 8.39
C THR A 481 19.75 3.34 7.98
N PRO A 482 21.02 3.18 8.39
CA PRO A 482 22.07 4.16 8.06
C PRO A 482 22.25 4.46 6.57
N GLY A 483 21.83 3.54 5.69
CA GLY A 483 22.05 3.66 4.25
C GLY A 483 23.43 3.20 3.80
N GLN A 484 23.75 3.43 2.54
CA GLN A 484 25.01 3.08 1.93
C GLN A 484 26.07 4.15 2.23
N ARG A 485 27.16 3.78 2.89
CA ARG A 485 28.31 4.69 3.09
C ARG A 485 29.10 4.82 1.78
N ILE A 486 29.31 6.05 1.32
CA ILE A 486 30.05 6.37 0.09
C ILE A 486 31.43 6.98 0.37
N ASP A 487 31.61 7.60 1.53
CA ASP A 487 32.92 8.08 2.02
C ASP A 487 33.03 7.94 3.56
N SER A 488 34.01 8.59 4.18
CA SER A 488 34.25 8.49 5.63
C SER A 488 33.04 8.89 6.49
N ASN A 489 32.25 9.89 6.06
CA ASN A 489 31.19 10.50 6.85
C ASN A 489 29.86 10.59 6.11
N THR A 490 29.79 10.31 4.79
CA THR A 490 28.60 10.49 3.98
C THR A 490 27.87 9.18 3.72
N HIS A 491 26.57 9.19 3.94
CA HIS A 491 25.66 8.09 3.72
C HIS A 491 24.58 8.46 2.71
N VAL A 492 24.32 7.57 1.76
CA VAL A 492 23.21 7.68 0.80
C VAL A 492 22.05 6.84 1.32
N VAL A 493 20.93 7.48 1.58
CA VAL A 493 19.73 6.84 2.09
C VAL A 493 18.67 6.79 1.00
N ARG A 494 18.25 5.57 0.68
CA ARG A 494 17.25 5.27 -0.35
C ARG A 494 15.92 4.87 0.28
N GLY A 495 14.85 4.85 -0.51
CA GLY A 495 13.59 4.26 -0.08
C GLY A 495 13.74 2.80 0.36
N LEU A 496 14.66 2.04 -0.24
CA LEU A 496 15.05 0.68 0.19
C LEU A 496 15.47 0.58 1.65
N ASN A 497 16.01 1.66 2.21
CA ASN A 497 16.46 1.71 3.60
C ASN A 497 15.34 2.06 4.59
N SER A 498 14.09 2.25 4.12
CA SER A 498 12.93 2.43 4.99
C SER A 498 12.75 1.24 5.91
N HIS A 499 12.58 1.51 7.20
CA HIS A 499 12.66 0.48 8.23
C HIS A 499 11.76 0.79 9.43
N ALA A 500 11.40 -0.27 10.15
CA ALA A 500 10.69 -0.20 11.42
C ALA A 500 11.41 -1.04 12.47
N TRP A 501 11.44 -0.53 13.70
CA TRP A 501 12.05 -1.19 14.85
C TRP A 501 11.27 -0.87 16.11
N VAL A 502 11.73 -1.33 17.27
CA VAL A 502 11.16 -0.96 18.56
C VAL A 502 12.14 -0.18 19.40
N GLU A 503 11.61 0.65 20.27
CA GLU A 503 12.37 1.24 21.38
C GLU A 503 11.72 0.82 22.69
N VAL A 504 12.54 0.31 23.60
CA VAL A 504 12.17 -0.14 24.95
C VAL A 504 12.64 0.90 25.95
N TYR A 505 11.80 1.25 26.92
CA TYR A 505 12.14 2.23 27.93
C TYR A 505 12.84 1.58 29.14
N PHE A 506 13.97 2.17 29.53
CA PHE A 506 14.69 1.79 30.76
C PHE A 506 14.79 3.00 31.66
N PRO A 507 14.41 2.87 32.96
CA PRO A 507 14.62 3.92 33.94
C PRO A 507 16.06 4.44 33.91
N ASP A 508 16.24 5.74 34.11
CA ASP A 508 17.54 6.46 34.14
C ASP A 508 18.34 6.44 32.79
N THR A 509 17.89 5.69 31.79
CA THR A 509 18.54 5.62 30.46
C THR A 509 17.63 6.16 29.37
N GLY A 510 16.30 5.96 29.51
CA GLY A 510 15.31 6.32 28.51
C GLY A 510 15.11 5.24 27.45
N TRP A 511 14.82 5.66 26.22
CA TRP A 511 14.47 4.78 25.10
C TRP A 511 15.72 4.18 24.46
N VAL A 512 15.78 2.86 24.40
CA VAL A 512 16.85 2.05 23.80
C VAL A 512 16.28 1.25 22.63
N ARG A 513 16.99 1.26 21.50
CA ARG A 513 16.59 0.57 20.27
C ARG A 513 16.87 -0.93 20.34
N PHE A 514 15.89 -1.71 19.82
CA PHE A 514 15.99 -3.13 19.47
C PHE A 514 15.43 -3.33 18.07
N ASP A 515 16.07 -4.19 17.28
CA ASP A 515 15.68 -4.43 15.89
C ASP A 515 15.52 -5.93 15.63
N PRO A 516 14.30 -6.48 15.76
CA PRO A 516 14.05 -7.91 15.65
C PRO A 516 14.09 -8.45 14.20
N THR A 517 14.45 -7.60 13.24
CA THR A 517 14.46 -7.97 11.82
C THR A 517 15.79 -8.62 11.44
N PRO A 518 15.82 -9.82 10.79
CA PRO A 518 17.05 -10.46 10.35
C PRO A 518 17.85 -9.55 9.40
N ALA A 519 18.95 -8.99 9.90
CA ALA A 519 19.71 -7.95 9.17
C ALA A 519 20.30 -8.46 7.86
N ALA A 520 20.82 -9.70 7.83
CA ALA A 520 21.45 -10.28 6.65
C ALA A 520 20.45 -10.48 5.50
N GLU A 521 19.27 -11.02 5.79
CA GLU A 521 18.21 -11.26 4.79
C GLU A 521 17.67 -9.95 4.24
N ARG A 522 17.43 -8.97 5.12
CA ARG A 522 17.00 -7.62 4.75
C ARG A 522 18.01 -6.96 3.81
N GLN A 523 19.30 -6.93 4.18
CA GLN A 523 20.36 -6.32 3.35
C GLN A 523 20.53 -7.03 2.01
N SER A 524 20.39 -8.36 1.97
CA SER A 524 20.39 -9.14 0.73
C SER A 524 19.25 -8.71 -0.19
N THR A 525 18.05 -8.55 0.35
CA THR A 525 16.87 -8.09 -0.39
C THR A 525 17.04 -6.67 -0.92
N GLU A 526 17.54 -5.74 -0.09
CA GLU A 526 17.83 -4.35 -0.48
C GLU A 526 18.87 -4.31 -1.63
N SER A 527 19.94 -5.10 -1.51
CA SER A 527 21.01 -5.17 -2.52
C SER A 527 20.52 -5.76 -3.84
N ALA A 528 19.69 -6.81 -3.80
CA ALA A 528 19.10 -7.42 -4.99
C ALA A 528 18.21 -6.40 -5.72
N ARG A 529 17.32 -5.71 -5.00
CA ARG A 529 16.44 -4.68 -5.57
C ARG A 529 17.20 -3.49 -6.16
N LEU A 530 18.27 -3.05 -5.50
CA LEU A 530 19.13 -1.98 -6.04
C LEU A 530 19.85 -2.41 -7.31
N SER A 531 20.32 -3.66 -7.36
CA SER A 531 20.98 -4.21 -8.54
C SER A 531 19.99 -4.36 -9.71
N GLU A 532 18.77 -4.79 -9.46
CA GLU A 532 17.71 -4.86 -10.44
C GLU A 532 17.37 -3.48 -11.00
N ALA A 533 17.19 -2.47 -10.15
CA ALA A 533 16.91 -1.11 -10.55
C ALA A 533 18.04 -0.50 -11.42
N ARG A 534 19.31 -0.81 -11.13
CA ARG A 534 20.44 -0.40 -11.96
C ARG A 534 20.43 -1.07 -13.34
N GLN A 535 20.06 -2.35 -13.42
CA GLN A 535 19.94 -3.05 -14.71
C GLN A 535 18.81 -2.50 -15.58
N GLN A 536 17.78 -1.90 -14.94
CA GLN A 536 16.64 -1.28 -15.61
C GLN A 536 16.84 0.22 -15.91
N ASP A 537 18.03 0.77 -15.66
CA ASP A 537 18.36 2.19 -15.80
C ASP A 537 17.36 3.12 -15.09
N THR A 538 16.88 2.70 -13.90
CA THR A 538 15.90 3.48 -13.12
C THR A 538 16.50 4.81 -12.70
N ALA A 539 15.84 5.91 -12.97
CA ALA A 539 16.33 7.26 -12.64
C ALA A 539 16.36 7.52 -11.12
N GLY A 540 17.36 8.30 -10.66
CA GLY A 540 17.46 8.77 -9.27
C GLY A 540 17.91 7.73 -8.25
N ILE A 541 18.51 6.64 -8.70
CA ILE A 541 19.05 5.58 -7.81
C ILE A 541 20.50 5.85 -7.38
N ASP A 542 21.25 6.61 -8.16
CA ASP A 542 22.59 7.02 -7.85
C ASP A 542 22.73 8.54 -7.87
N LEU A 543 23.65 9.08 -7.07
CA LEU A 543 24.00 10.49 -7.11
C LEU A 543 24.77 10.76 -8.41
N ASN A 544 24.58 11.91 -9.02
CA ASN A 544 25.24 12.31 -10.28
C ASN A 544 26.80 12.41 -10.19
N GLU A 545 27.38 12.08 -9.06
CA GLU A 545 28.81 12.00 -8.84
C GLU A 545 29.21 10.54 -8.68
N SER A 546 30.20 10.14 -9.46
CA SER A 546 30.83 8.82 -9.62
C SER A 546 30.58 7.84 -8.46
N THR A 547 29.69 6.90 -8.66
CA THR A 547 29.46 5.82 -7.69
C THR A 547 30.70 4.94 -7.63
N PRO A 548 31.39 4.79 -6.48
CA PRO A 548 32.46 3.83 -6.37
C PRO A 548 31.88 2.43 -6.58
N THR A 549 32.50 1.68 -7.48
CA THR A 549 32.17 0.27 -7.71
C THR A 549 32.26 -0.46 -6.37
N PRO A 550 31.25 -1.23 -5.95
CA PRO A 550 31.31 -1.95 -4.69
C PRO A 550 32.47 -2.94 -4.74
N THR A 551 33.47 -2.74 -3.90
CA THR A 551 34.52 -3.72 -3.69
C THR A 551 33.90 -4.93 -3.00
N PRO A 552 33.98 -6.15 -3.58
CA PRO A 552 33.53 -7.35 -2.92
C PRO A 552 34.37 -7.58 -1.67
N GLY A 553 33.81 -7.41 -0.50
CA GLY A 553 34.52 -7.68 0.75
C GLY A 553 34.31 -6.71 1.91
N SER A 554 33.39 -5.73 1.81
CA SER A 554 33.07 -4.95 3.00
C SER A 554 32.13 -5.74 3.90
N SER A 555 32.70 -6.38 4.89
CA SER A 555 32.04 -7.11 5.97
C SER A 555 30.96 -6.25 6.61
N ALA A 556 29.80 -6.85 6.84
CA ALA A 556 28.71 -6.30 7.62
C ALA A 556 29.27 -5.68 8.91
N ILE A 557 29.05 -4.38 9.10
CA ILE A 557 29.31 -3.75 10.39
C ILE A 557 28.19 -4.22 11.31
N THR A 558 28.48 -5.24 12.09
CA THR A 558 27.69 -5.54 13.30
C THR A 558 27.75 -4.28 14.16
N PRO A 559 26.64 -3.74 14.68
CA PRO A 559 26.70 -2.62 15.61
C PRO A 559 27.42 -3.12 16.86
N GLU A 560 28.69 -2.73 16.98
CA GLU A 560 29.48 -3.00 18.16
C GLU A 560 28.86 -2.25 19.33
N ASN A 561 28.23 -3.00 20.23
CA ASN A 561 27.81 -2.52 21.52
C ASN A 561 29.06 -2.01 22.24
N GLY A 562 29.16 -0.70 22.44
CA GLY A 562 30.31 -0.07 23.08
C GLY A 562 30.57 -0.63 24.47
N ALA A 563 31.46 -1.61 24.53
CA ALA A 563 32.15 -2.00 25.73
C ALA A 563 33.61 -1.60 25.56
N SER A 564 33.95 -0.41 26.03
CA SER A 564 35.33 0.01 26.27
C SER A 564 35.84 -0.76 27.50
N THR A 565 36.72 -1.71 27.30
CA THR A 565 37.56 -2.24 28.38
C THR A 565 38.85 -1.48 28.35
N ASP A 566 39.03 -0.56 29.30
CA ASP A 566 40.32 -0.05 29.71
C ASP A 566 41.21 -1.21 30.22
N ALA A 567 42.37 -1.37 29.61
CA ALA A 567 43.49 -2.04 30.21
C ALA A 567 44.72 -1.17 30.02
N THR A 568 45.14 -0.52 31.09
CA THR A 568 46.40 0.14 31.32
C THR A 568 47.56 -0.85 31.18
N GLY A 569 48.67 -0.44 30.54
CA GLY A 569 49.95 -1.09 30.78
C GLY A 569 51.02 -0.89 29.71
N THR A 570 51.79 0.22 29.81
CA THR A 570 53.23 0.37 29.75
C THR A 570 54.02 -0.12 28.51
N THR A 571 54.53 0.85 27.74
CA THR A 571 55.87 1.07 27.17
C THR A 571 56.75 -0.13 26.83
N SER A 572 57.16 -0.30 25.58
CA SER A 572 58.51 -0.33 25.06
C SER A 572 58.55 -0.74 23.58
N ALA A 573 59.06 0.11 22.72
CA ALA A 573 59.70 -0.23 21.45
C ALA A 573 61.25 -0.25 21.72
N PRO A 574 62.16 -0.60 20.80
CA PRO A 574 62.05 -1.18 19.47
C PRO A 574 63.03 -2.35 19.23
N THR A 575 63.12 -3.02 18.13
CA THR A 575 64.29 -3.20 17.29
C THR A 575 64.08 -4.27 16.20
N GLU A 576 64.57 -3.94 15.04
CA GLU A 576 64.74 -4.64 13.76
C GLU A 576 65.24 -6.08 13.81
N ARG A 577 64.93 -6.88 12.80
CA ARG A 577 65.79 -7.40 11.73
C ARG A 577 65.39 -8.79 11.23
N SER A 578 65.15 -8.79 9.95
CA SER A 578 65.66 -9.67 8.90
C SER A 578 65.39 -11.18 8.86
N THR A 579 64.87 -11.54 7.71
CA THR A 579 65.24 -12.62 6.77
C THR A 579 65.26 -14.06 7.27
N THR A 580 64.52 -14.93 6.65
CA THR A 580 64.89 -15.92 5.64
C THR A 580 63.85 -16.98 5.44
N THR A 581 63.53 -17.20 4.18
CA THR A 581 62.92 -18.45 3.66
C THR A 581 63.98 -19.53 3.68
N PRO A 582 63.69 -20.81 3.83
CA PRO A 582 63.57 -21.66 2.66
C PRO A 582 62.52 -22.83 2.76
N GLN A 583 61.98 -23.04 1.60
CA GLN A 583 61.80 -24.31 0.83
C GLN A 583 61.80 -25.67 1.53
N GLY A 584 60.74 -26.45 1.16
CA GLY A 584 60.94 -27.83 0.67
C GLY A 584 60.41 -28.93 1.60
N THR A 585 59.48 -29.68 1.23
CA THR A 585 59.55 -31.00 0.59
C THR A 585 58.30 -31.82 0.87
N ASN A 586 57.81 -32.43 -0.20
CA ASN A 586 56.92 -33.60 -0.33
C ASN A 586 57.05 -34.68 0.75
N MET A 587 55.94 -35.37 1.02
CA MET A 587 55.69 -36.80 0.73
C MET A 587 54.39 -37.28 1.31
N ASN A 588 53.47 -37.70 0.45
CA ASN A 588 52.93 -39.06 0.25
C ASN A 588 52.74 -39.94 1.50
N ASN A 589 51.58 -40.42 1.78
CA ASN A 589 51.10 -41.80 1.48
C ASN A 589 49.80 -42.17 2.25
N ASN A 590 48.85 -42.66 1.47
CA ASN A 590 48.10 -43.91 1.58
C ASN A 590 47.58 -44.44 2.94
N SER A 591 46.30 -44.73 3.01
CA SER A 591 45.67 -46.09 2.95
C SER A 591 44.26 -45.98 3.55
N ALA A 592 43.26 -46.28 2.79
CA ALA A 592 42.58 -47.54 2.59
C ALA A 592 41.55 -47.96 3.67
N GLY A 593 40.34 -48.20 3.20
CA GLY A 593 39.42 -49.22 3.68
C GLY A 593 38.14 -48.65 4.32
N SER A 594 36.97 -49.02 4.04
CA SER A 594 36.31 -50.12 3.42
C SER A 594 34.79 -49.86 3.45
N MET A 595 34.14 -50.07 2.34
CA MET A 595 32.89 -50.81 2.07
C MET A 595 31.77 -50.85 3.08
N ALA A 596 30.53 -50.49 2.64
CA ALA A 596 29.46 -51.43 2.31
C ALA A 596 28.20 -50.63 1.90
N GLN A 597 27.81 -50.81 0.69
CA GLN A 597 26.71 -51.63 0.11
C GLN A 597 25.33 -50.96 0.11
N THR A 598 24.93 -50.66 -1.13
CA THR A 598 23.56 -50.51 -1.65
C THR A 598 22.92 -51.93 -1.83
N PRO A 599 21.59 -52.00 -1.95
CA PRO A 599 20.97 -52.53 -3.17
C PRO A 599 19.89 -51.56 -3.68
N GLY A 600 19.70 -51.28 -4.91
CA GLY A 600 19.70 -51.95 -6.18
C GLY A 600 18.32 -52.53 -6.57
N ILE A 601 17.85 -52.19 -7.79
CA ILE A 601 16.79 -52.82 -8.61
C ILE A 601 15.63 -51.84 -8.85
N SER A 602 15.11 -51.56 -10.03
CA SER A 602 15.27 -52.10 -11.40
C SER A 602 14.64 -51.11 -12.38
N ALA A 603 15.21 -51.09 -13.54
CA ALA A 603 14.71 -50.39 -14.73
C ALA A 603 13.45 -51.04 -15.30
N ARG A 604 12.55 -50.24 -15.85
CA ARG A 604 11.73 -50.69 -16.98
C ARG A 604 11.55 -49.56 -17.99
N THR A 605 12.06 -49.84 -19.14
CA THR A 605 12.01 -49.17 -20.42
C THR A 605 10.57 -48.95 -20.93
N GLY A 606 10.39 -47.84 -21.63
CA GLY A 606 9.24 -47.60 -22.50
C GLY A 606 9.20 -46.12 -22.98
N ASP A 607 9.85 -45.85 -24.09
CA ASP A 607 9.78 -44.67 -24.96
C ASP A 607 8.49 -44.62 -25.78
N PRO A 608 8.29 -43.61 -26.63
CA PRO A 608 8.15 -42.15 -26.46
C PRO A 608 6.83 -41.67 -27.08
N LEU A 609 6.42 -40.43 -26.87
CA LEU A 609 5.81 -39.54 -27.87
C LEU A 609 5.15 -38.32 -27.23
N GLY A 610 5.52 -37.13 -27.74
CA GLY A 610 4.65 -35.96 -27.72
C GLY A 610 5.01 -34.87 -26.71
N SER A 611 6.14 -34.19 -26.91
CA SER A 611 6.37 -32.86 -26.35
C SER A 611 5.45 -31.82 -27.03
N SER A 612 4.36 -31.46 -26.39
CA SER A 612 3.66 -30.22 -26.69
C SER A 612 4.10 -29.21 -25.62
N SER A 613 4.89 -28.23 -26.05
CA SER A 613 5.23 -27.06 -25.24
C SER A 613 3.94 -26.35 -24.81
N PRO A 614 3.80 -26.00 -23.52
CA PRO A 614 2.67 -25.20 -23.07
C PRO A 614 2.70 -23.82 -23.74
N SER A 615 1.55 -23.39 -24.24
CA SER A 615 1.41 -22.07 -24.87
C SER A 615 1.69 -20.96 -23.84
N VAL A 616 2.27 -19.86 -24.31
CA VAL A 616 2.61 -18.65 -23.53
C VAL A 616 1.41 -18.11 -22.72
N ILE A 617 0.19 -18.48 -23.07
CA ILE A 617 -1.06 -18.10 -22.37
C ILE A 617 -1.23 -18.83 -21.04
N ASP A 618 -0.69 -20.04 -20.86
CA ASP A 618 -0.82 -20.82 -19.63
C ASP A 618 0.13 -20.35 -18.50
N GLN A 619 1.15 -19.57 -18.83
CA GLN A 619 2.08 -18.97 -17.84
C GLN A 619 1.54 -17.73 -17.15
N PHE A 620 0.49 -17.08 -17.69
CA PHE A 620 -0.07 -15.83 -17.16
C PHE A 620 -1.40 -15.97 -16.39
N LEU A 621 -1.92 -17.16 -16.20
CA LEU A 621 -3.20 -17.39 -15.51
C LEU A 621 -3.02 -18.22 -14.24
N PRO A 622 -2.93 -17.58 -13.07
CA PRO A 622 -2.92 -18.32 -11.81
C PRO A 622 -4.32 -18.85 -11.49
N THR A 623 -4.40 -20.15 -11.36
CA THR A 623 -5.35 -20.98 -10.61
C THR A 623 -6.87 -20.90 -10.88
N VAL A 624 -7.51 -22.02 -10.70
CA VAL A 624 -8.95 -22.36 -10.80
C VAL A 624 -9.92 -21.29 -10.27
N ARG A 625 -9.49 -20.43 -9.35
CA ARG A 625 -10.32 -19.34 -8.78
C ARG A 625 -10.61 -18.20 -9.76
N ILE A 626 -9.65 -17.83 -10.62
CA ILE A 626 -9.84 -16.76 -11.61
C ILE A 626 -10.76 -17.23 -12.74
N ARG A 627 -10.66 -18.50 -13.16
CA ARG A 627 -11.58 -19.05 -14.17
C ARG A 627 -13.04 -19.05 -13.68
N ARG A 628 -13.28 -19.30 -12.40
CA ARG A 628 -14.63 -19.20 -11.80
C ARG A 628 -15.10 -17.74 -11.72
N LEU A 629 -14.23 -16.81 -11.40
CA LEU A 629 -14.55 -15.38 -11.37
C LEU A 629 -14.87 -14.85 -12.76
N LEU A 630 -14.07 -15.21 -13.77
CA LEU A 630 -14.32 -14.85 -15.18
C LEU A 630 -15.62 -15.47 -15.71
N ALA A 631 -15.95 -16.70 -15.30
CA ALA A 631 -17.23 -17.32 -15.64
C ALA A 631 -18.42 -16.57 -14.99
N VAL A 632 -18.30 -16.13 -13.75
CA VAL A 632 -19.33 -15.32 -13.08
C VAL A 632 -19.50 -13.96 -13.75
N ILE A 633 -18.40 -13.32 -14.14
CA ILE A 633 -18.43 -12.05 -14.91
C ILE A 633 -19.07 -12.27 -16.29
N ALA A 634 -18.72 -13.36 -16.99
CA ALA A 634 -19.33 -13.69 -18.28
C ALA A 634 -20.83 -13.98 -18.17
N ILE A 635 -21.27 -14.69 -17.13
CA ILE A 635 -22.69 -14.93 -16.82
C ILE A 635 -23.39 -13.59 -16.49
N GLY A 636 -22.74 -12.70 -15.73
CA GLY A 636 -23.24 -11.35 -15.46
C GLY A 636 -23.44 -10.53 -16.72
N ILE A 637 -22.47 -10.55 -17.65
CA ILE A 637 -22.55 -9.85 -18.94
C ILE A 637 -23.67 -10.42 -19.83
N ILE A 638 -23.82 -11.74 -19.87
CA ILE A 638 -24.92 -12.40 -20.60
C ILE A 638 -26.28 -12.04 -19.97
N GLY A 639 -26.36 -12.03 -18.64
CA GLY A 639 -27.55 -11.61 -17.90
C GLY A 639 -27.94 -10.16 -18.17
N VAL A 640 -26.96 -9.25 -18.23
CA VAL A 640 -27.16 -7.84 -18.62
C VAL A 640 -27.70 -7.71 -20.03
N GLY A 641 -27.13 -8.44 -20.99
CA GLY A 641 -27.61 -8.44 -22.38
C GLY A 641 -29.05 -8.95 -22.51
N ALA A 642 -29.41 -10.00 -21.74
CA ALA A 642 -30.77 -10.53 -21.73
C ALA A 642 -31.77 -9.56 -21.06
N ALA A 643 -31.41 -8.96 -19.92
CA ALA A 643 -32.25 -7.97 -19.22
C ALA A 643 -32.43 -6.69 -20.04
N MET A 644 -31.41 -6.22 -20.78
CA MET A 644 -31.53 -5.10 -21.72
C MET A 644 -32.52 -5.40 -22.85
N ARG A 645 -32.48 -6.62 -23.40
CA ARG A 645 -33.45 -7.05 -24.42
C ARG A 645 -34.86 -7.05 -23.89
N GLN A 646 -35.08 -7.54 -22.68
CA GLN A 646 -36.41 -7.61 -22.06
C GLN A 646 -36.96 -6.21 -21.72
N SER A 647 -36.13 -5.29 -21.23
CA SER A 647 -36.52 -3.92 -20.90
C SER A 647 -36.94 -3.11 -22.17
N HIS A 648 -36.22 -3.26 -23.27
CA HIS A 648 -36.59 -2.65 -24.56
C HIS A 648 -37.91 -3.19 -25.11
N ALA A 649 -38.16 -4.48 -24.99
CA ALA A 649 -39.45 -5.08 -25.39
C ALA A 649 -40.63 -4.51 -24.61
N ILE A 650 -40.45 -4.31 -23.29
CA ILE A 650 -41.50 -3.74 -22.42
C ILE A 650 -41.72 -2.24 -22.73
N GLN A 651 -40.68 -1.46 -22.97
CA GLN A 651 -40.83 -0.03 -23.32
C GLN A 651 -41.49 0.16 -24.69
N HIS A 652 -41.13 -0.67 -25.66
CA HIS A 652 -41.77 -0.63 -26.98
C HIS A 652 -43.25 -1.02 -26.94
N SER A 653 -43.60 -2.04 -26.14
CA SER A 653 -45.01 -2.42 -25.93
C SER A 653 -45.82 -1.29 -25.30
N ARG A 654 -45.28 -0.54 -24.36
CA ARG A 654 -45.90 0.63 -23.73
C ARG A 654 -46.11 1.79 -24.72
N ARG A 655 -45.12 2.07 -25.61
CA ARG A 655 -45.26 3.09 -26.66
C ARG A 655 -46.34 2.73 -27.68
N LEU A 656 -46.44 1.47 -28.08
CA LEU A 656 -47.52 1.01 -28.96
C LEU A 656 -48.89 1.12 -28.35
N VAL A 657 -49.03 0.77 -27.08
CA VAL A 657 -50.31 0.92 -26.34
C VAL A 657 -50.70 2.40 -26.23
N MET A 658 -49.76 3.30 -25.97
CA MET A 658 -50.04 4.74 -25.95
C MET A 658 -50.42 5.31 -27.33
N ALA A 659 -49.68 4.93 -28.38
CA ALA A 659 -50.01 5.35 -29.74
C ALA A 659 -51.39 4.83 -30.18
N GLN A 660 -51.74 3.61 -29.84
CA GLN A 660 -53.06 3.02 -30.12
C GLN A 660 -54.19 3.72 -29.33
N SER A 661 -53.94 4.12 -28.10
CA SER A 661 -54.92 4.87 -27.30
C SER A 661 -55.12 6.30 -27.84
N GLN A 662 -54.07 6.97 -28.31
CA GLN A 662 -54.20 8.30 -28.95
C GLN A 662 -54.92 8.21 -30.28
N TRP A 663 -54.64 7.18 -31.09
CA TRP A 663 -55.36 6.93 -32.34
C TRP A 663 -56.86 6.67 -32.12
N LEU A 664 -57.21 5.85 -31.12
CA LEU A 664 -58.60 5.61 -30.72
C LEU A 664 -59.30 6.87 -30.21
N GLN A 665 -58.60 7.74 -29.50
CA GLN A 665 -59.13 9.04 -29.07
C GLN A 665 -59.37 9.97 -30.24
N SER A 666 -58.47 10.00 -31.25
CA SER A 666 -58.63 10.81 -32.47
C SER A 666 -59.83 10.35 -33.29
N ILE A 667 -60.06 9.02 -33.42
CA ILE A 667 -61.23 8.48 -34.09
C ILE A 667 -62.53 8.83 -33.35
N ARG A 668 -62.54 8.79 -32.01
CA ARG A 668 -63.69 9.20 -31.22
C ARG A 668 -63.99 10.69 -31.34
N GLN A 669 -62.99 11.53 -31.42
CA GLN A 669 -63.15 12.96 -31.68
C GLN A 669 -63.68 13.23 -33.10
N HIS A 670 -63.19 12.49 -34.11
CA HIS A 670 -63.70 12.60 -35.50
C HIS A 670 -65.19 12.16 -35.59
N LYS A 671 -65.53 11.02 -34.97
CA LYS A 671 -66.95 10.57 -34.91
C LYS A 671 -67.90 11.57 -34.22
N ARG A 672 -67.41 12.25 -33.16
CA ARG A 672 -68.23 13.29 -32.47
C ARG A 672 -68.40 14.56 -33.33
N ARG A 673 -67.46 14.89 -34.21
CA ARG A 673 -67.59 16.01 -35.19
C ARG A 673 -68.55 15.72 -36.31
N PHE A 674 -68.68 14.45 -36.72
CA PHE A 674 -69.63 14.04 -37.75
C PHE A 674 -71.02 13.67 -37.22
N ALA A 675 -71.25 13.50 -35.93
CA ALA A 675 -72.56 13.24 -35.34
C ALA A 675 -73.24 14.52 -34.83
N GLY A 676 -72.70 15.69 -35.07
CA GLY A 676 -73.26 17.00 -34.72
C GLY A 676 -73.60 17.85 -35.94
N ILE A 677 -73.71 17.23 -37.15
CA ILE A 677 -74.40 17.72 -38.35
C ILE A 677 -75.57 16.78 -38.57
#